data_cd2fe2e99012c2893aecd1cd182aae25
#
_entry.id   cd2fe2e99012c2893aecd1cd182aae25
#
_cell.length_a   1.000
_cell.length_b   1.000
_cell.length_c   1.000
_cell.angle_alpha   90.00
_cell.angle_beta   90.00
_cell.angle_gamma   90.00
#
_symmetry.space_group_name_H-M   'P 1'
#
loop_
_entity.id
_entity.type
_entity.pdbx_description
1 polymer ?
#
loop_
_entity_poly.entity_id
_entity_poly.type
_entity_poly.pdbx_seq_one_letter_code
_entity_poly.pdbx_strand_id
1 'polypeptide(L)'
;MNQTTCQASKRREVRRREFLTASSITRLLICFAAAASLATASATHSPLLPRPRQVQYESGALPVRGLSIRFAMTPTAEDRFAAEQLAARLSALGETRISVRKGKAARQTILLNRTGMGAALPGDNESTGPDSREAYTLQVTPKGAEIRASSSAGLFYGMQTLLQLVEGSGTQAMLPATTIRDWPAMAYRGFMMDLSHGQLLRVPEIERQIDLLARFKANQYYFYSEASIEFEGYEVVNPEARYTRDEVRQVIEYARQRHVDVVPCMELYGHLHDLFRVEKFADLGLPRYGDEFDPRNPRVLAALSDWVAQTAKLFPSPWYHVGFDEPWSLGKIGVEPGKDPFKAFIGVLRHVASEAQRHNKRLLFWADIDAGASTLSNHPELVRELPGGVIAVPWFYDARTNYDSFVQPLAQAGVPTVVAPAVWNWNELFPDYHRSIININGLTAAGKKFKTLGIMTTGWTDSAQTIYRQSLPGLALAAAAGWQTEPVDGNTFFADYAAQMYPPAVAAELAPALEELATVEERLENILQSTTQHAFWSDPLEPGRLDQVEKHQVELREVRRLAESAQERLAHARRLAPDDPTLSSLVLAARLCDYLCMKYLYAVEWAGYFRDLKANPDPKLVTLYIGIQMNAQDHGMLADLREAISGLKEAYRQAWLEEATPYRLPSALMRFDAEWFYWRDVQQGVVDRVLNGWSKGEPFPAIAVIRPKRQALE
;
A
#
# COMPACT_ATOMS: atom_id res chain seq x y z
N MET A 1 1.16 -50.08 38.83
CA MET A 1 0.44 -50.45 40.05
C MET A 1 -0.80 -49.58 40.10
N ASN A 2 -1.83 -50.27 39.89
CA ASN A 2 -3.18 -50.22 40.44
C ASN A 2 -3.94 -48.88 40.29
N GLN A 3 -4.93 -48.89 39.41
CA GLN A 3 -6.30 -49.47 39.55
C GLN A 3 -7.03 -48.70 40.69
N THR A 4 -8.28 -48.33 40.64
CA THR A 4 -9.44 -48.86 39.89
C THR A 4 -10.63 -47.99 40.23
N THR A 5 -11.51 -47.77 39.29
CA THR A 5 -12.97 -48.07 39.32
C THR A 5 -13.87 -47.22 40.23
N CYS A 6 -15.10 -46.96 39.98
CA CYS A 6 -16.13 -47.42 39.03
C CYS A 6 -17.47 -46.81 39.46
N GLN A 7 -18.36 -46.58 38.52
CA GLN A 7 -19.84 -46.74 38.50
C GLN A 7 -20.73 -45.85 39.41
N ALA A 8 -21.61 -45.07 38.86
CA ALA A 8 -22.94 -45.34 38.30
C ALA A 8 -24.03 -45.69 39.31
N SER A 9 -25.13 -44.96 39.34
CA SER A 9 -26.53 -45.41 39.29
C SER A 9 -27.50 -44.22 39.47
N LYS A 10 -28.32 -43.97 38.49
CA LYS A 10 -29.73 -44.36 38.22
C LYS A 10 -30.80 -43.81 39.14
N ARG A 11 -31.63 -42.96 38.56
CA ARG A 11 -33.11 -42.88 38.57
C ARG A 11 -33.85 -42.52 39.85
N ARG A 12 -34.69 -41.48 39.86
CA ARG A 12 -36.15 -41.58 39.69
C ARG A 12 -36.87 -40.23 39.73
N GLU A 13 -37.87 -40.10 38.90
CA GLU A 13 -38.95 -39.13 38.82
C GLU A 13 -39.68 -38.90 40.12
N VAL A 14 -40.22 -37.69 40.33
CA VAL A 14 -41.62 -37.48 40.70
C VAL A 14 -42.06 -36.06 40.30
N ARG A 15 -43.20 -36.00 39.60
CA ARG A 15 -43.99 -34.81 39.25
C ARG A 15 -44.53 -34.11 40.49
N ARG A 16 -44.55 -32.77 40.46
CA ARG A 16 -45.66 -31.97 40.99
C ARG A 16 -45.90 -30.73 40.13
N ARG A 17 -47.10 -30.69 39.58
CA ARG A 17 -47.74 -29.50 39.02
C ARG A 17 -48.21 -28.66 40.21
N GLU A 18 -47.98 -27.34 40.15
CA GLU A 18 -48.87 -26.38 40.75
C GLU A 18 -48.93 -25.09 39.90
N PHE A 19 -50.14 -24.62 39.77
CA PHE A 19 -50.58 -23.44 39.04
C PHE A 19 -49.97 -22.16 39.57
N LEU A 20 -49.36 -21.34 38.72
CA LEU A 20 -49.14 -19.93 38.98
C LEU A 20 -49.95 -19.13 37.97
N THR A 21 -50.76 -18.25 38.50
CA THR A 21 -51.81 -17.49 37.83
C THR A 21 -51.31 -16.46 36.86
N ALA A 22 -52.09 -16.25 35.77
CA ALA A 22 -51.85 -15.40 34.63
C ALA A 22 -51.66 -13.87 34.94
N SER A 23 -51.60 -13.45 36.16
CA SER A 23 -51.50 -12.02 36.54
C SER A 23 -50.07 -11.49 36.71
N SER A 24 -49.05 -12.35 36.83
CA SER A 24 -47.66 -11.93 37.05
C SER A 24 -46.87 -11.83 35.75
N ILE A 25 -47.30 -12.47 34.69
CA ILE A 25 -46.62 -12.46 33.39
C ILE A 25 -46.92 -11.18 32.62
N THR A 26 -48.13 -10.60 32.78
CA THR A 26 -48.54 -9.37 32.08
C THR A 26 -47.80 -8.11 32.63
N ARG A 27 -47.41 -8.12 33.89
CA ARG A 27 -46.62 -7.00 34.46
C ARG A 27 -45.10 -7.04 34.12
N LEU A 28 -44.53 -8.22 33.83
CA LEU A 28 -43.16 -8.36 33.40
C LEU A 28 -42.98 -8.03 31.91
N LEU A 29 -43.98 -8.30 31.07
CA LEU A 29 -43.95 -7.95 29.65
C LEU A 29 -44.17 -6.45 29.38
N ILE A 30 -44.88 -5.74 30.25
CA ILE A 30 -45.08 -4.29 30.13
C ILE A 30 -43.83 -3.53 30.55
N CYS A 31 -43.02 -4.04 31.50
CA CYS A 31 -41.76 -3.46 31.88
C CYS A 31 -40.62 -3.68 30.83
N PHE A 32 -40.67 -4.80 30.07
CA PHE A 32 -39.75 -5.04 28.97
C PHE A 32 -40.10 -4.24 27.72
N ALA A 33 -41.36 -3.94 27.44
CA ALA A 33 -41.82 -3.13 26.34
C ALA A 33 -41.57 -1.63 26.55
N ALA A 34 -41.49 -1.16 27.81
CA ALA A 34 -41.17 0.23 28.14
C ALA A 34 -39.67 0.52 28.17
N ALA A 35 -38.81 -0.52 28.39
CA ALA A 35 -37.36 -0.39 28.31
C ALA A 35 -36.79 -0.52 26.87
N ALA A 36 -37.59 -1.05 25.92
CA ALA A 36 -37.17 -1.20 24.53
C ALA A 36 -37.48 0.04 23.64
N SER A 37 -38.08 1.10 24.20
CA SER A 37 -38.48 2.29 23.44
C SER A 37 -37.59 3.51 23.65
N LEU A 38 -36.39 3.36 24.19
CA LEU A 38 -35.40 4.45 24.35
C LEU A 38 -33.99 4.07 23.87
N ALA A 39 -33.89 3.09 23.00
CA ALA A 39 -32.77 3.05 22.07
C ALA A 39 -33.10 4.08 20.94
N THR A 40 -32.87 5.33 21.23
CA THR A 40 -32.65 6.30 20.15
C THR A 40 -31.58 5.68 19.25
N ALA A 41 -31.96 5.30 18.03
CA ALA A 41 -30.98 4.98 17.00
C ALA A 41 -30.04 6.19 16.97
N SER A 42 -28.85 6.04 17.55
CA SER A 42 -27.77 7.00 17.37
C SER A 42 -27.58 7.04 15.86
N ALA A 43 -27.86 8.16 15.23
CA ALA A 43 -27.64 8.33 13.82
C ALA A 43 -26.15 8.01 13.60
N THR A 44 -25.88 6.92 12.92
CA THR A 44 -24.50 6.52 12.61
C THR A 44 -24.02 7.46 11.51
N HIS A 45 -23.23 8.46 11.92
CA HIS A 45 -22.60 9.40 10.97
C HIS A 45 -21.54 8.70 10.15
N SER A 46 -21.27 9.23 8.94
CA SER A 46 -20.17 8.75 8.10
C SER A 46 -18.85 8.75 8.88
N PRO A 47 -18.05 7.68 8.79
CA PRO A 47 -16.77 7.60 9.49
C PRO A 47 -15.83 8.70 9.00
N LEU A 48 -15.05 9.30 9.90
CA LEU A 48 -14.00 10.26 9.57
C LEU A 48 -12.64 9.55 9.57
N LEU A 49 -11.90 9.65 8.49
CA LEU A 49 -10.57 9.09 8.34
C LEU A 49 -9.60 10.17 7.81
N PRO A 50 -8.56 10.59 8.55
CA PRO A 50 -8.23 10.23 9.95
C PRO A 50 -9.30 10.66 10.95
N ARG A 51 -9.39 9.94 12.06
CA ARG A 51 -10.29 10.32 13.18
C ARG A 51 -9.79 11.61 13.82
N PRO A 52 -10.62 12.66 13.94
CA PRO A 52 -10.23 13.90 14.60
C PRO A 52 -9.99 13.70 16.10
N ARG A 53 -9.17 14.56 16.69
CA ARG A 53 -8.89 14.56 18.13
C ARG A 53 -10.15 14.74 18.99
N GLN A 54 -11.02 15.63 18.57
CA GLN A 54 -12.27 15.90 19.26
C GLN A 54 -13.36 16.10 18.21
N VAL A 55 -14.45 15.37 18.35
CA VAL A 55 -15.65 15.51 17.52
C VAL A 55 -16.89 15.43 18.41
N GLN A 56 -17.78 16.37 18.25
CA GLN A 56 -19.07 16.40 18.94
C GLN A 56 -20.15 16.70 17.92
N TYR A 57 -21.04 15.74 17.71
CA TYR A 57 -22.23 15.92 16.88
C TYR A 57 -23.33 16.58 17.70
N GLU A 58 -24.06 17.48 17.05
CA GLU A 58 -25.15 18.26 17.63
C GLU A 58 -26.45 18.01 16.84
N SER A 59 -27.56 18.53 17.31
CA SER A 59 -28.83 18.36 16.60
C SER A 59 -28.95 19.30 15.38
N GLY A 60 -29.47 18.74 14.28
CA GLY A 60 -29.72 19.47 13.02
C GLY A 60 -28.59 19.26 11.99
N ALA A 61 -28.81 19.82 10.81
CA ALA A 61 -27.88 19.71 9.68
C ALA A 61 -27.94 20.96 8.80
N LEU A 62 -26.89 21.21 8.05
CA LEU A 62 -26.75 22.30 7.08
C LEU A 62 -26.89 21.70 5.66
N PRO A 63 -27.93 22.08 4.90
CA PRO A 63 -28.05 21.65 3.51
C PRO A 63 -26.88 22.15 2.66
N VAL A 64 -26.34 21.30 1.81
CA VAL A 64 -25.25 21.66 0.87
C VAL A 64 -25.79 22.60 -0.21
N ARG A 65 -27.04 22.42 -0.63
CA ARG A 65 -27.69 23.28 -1.63
C ARG A 65 -27.87 24.69 -1.12
N GLY A 66 -27.43 25.67 -1.90
CA GLY A 66 -27.55 27.09 -1.56
C GLY A 66 -26.36 27.65 -0.75
N LEU A 67 -25.36 26.82 -0.43
CA LEU A 67 -24.14 27.28 0.24
C LEU A 67 -23.33 28.23 -0.64
N SER A 68 -22.61 29.14 0.01
CA SER A 68 -21.53 29.92 -0.60
C SER A 68 -20.30 29.89 0.31
N ILE A 69 -19.12 29.99 -0.27
CA ILE A 69 -17.84 30.00 0.48
C ILE A 69 -17.38 31.47 0.55
N ARG A 70 -16.90 31.90 1.71
CA ARG A 70 -16.39 33.24 1.95
C ARG A 70 -15.15 33.23 2.81
N PHE A 71 -14.36 34.29 2.74
CA PHE A 71 -13.18 34.50 3.57
C PHE A 71 -13.44 35.55 4.63
N ALA A 72 -13.03 35.31 5.85
CA ALA A 72 -13.03 36.27 6.95
C ALA A 72 -11.89 37.30 6.84
N MET A 73 -10.86 36.99 6.02
CA MET A 73 -9.64 37.81 5.83
C MET A 73 -9.29 37.89 4.35
N THR A 74 -8.24 38.64 4.01
CA THR A 74 -7.67 38.64 2.64
C THR A 74 -7.04 37.27 2.35
N PRO A 75 -7.54 36.53 1.35
CA PRO A 75 -7.04 35.18 1.05
C PRO A 75 -5.70 35.23 0.33
N THR A 76 -4.82 34.25 0.65
CA THR A 76 -3.62 33.93 -0.13
C THR A 76 -3.98 33.15 -1.40
N ALA A 77 -2.99 32.77 -2.21
CA ALA A 77 -3.21 31.90 -3.37
C ALA A 77 -3.68 30.50 -2.91
N GLU A 78 -3.07 29.98 -1.85
CA GLU A 78 -3.39 28.70 -1.24
C GLU A 78 -4.80 28.66 -0.67
N ASP A 79 -5.23 29.74 0.04
CA ASP A 79 -6.60 29.84 0.55
C ASP A 79 -7.63 29.84 -0.58
N ARG A 80 -7.32 30.53 -1.71
CA ARG A 80 -8.19 30.53 -2.89
C ARG A 80 -8.30 29.16 -3.53
N PHE A 81 -7.16 28.49 -3.70
CA PHE A 81 -7.12 27.12 -4.21
C PHE A 81 -7.97 26.19 -3.35
N ALA A 82 -7.79 26.21 -2.01
CA ALA A 82 -8.59 25.43 -1.08
C ALA A 82 -10.09 25.70 -1.22
N ALA A 83 -10.49 26.97 -1.30
CA ALA A 83 -11.89 27.37 -1.46
C ALA A 83 -12.49 26.93 -2.81
N GLU A 84 -11.72 26.97 -3.89
CA GLU A 84 -12.13 26.54 -5.22
C GLU A 84 -12.31 25.01 -5.26
N GLN A 85 -11.38 24.25 -4.66
CA GLN A 85 -11.48 22.79 -4.51
C GLN A 85 -12.72 22.41 -3.68
N LEU A 86 -12.93 23.10 -2.54
CA LEU A 86 -14.12 22.90 -1.71
C LEU A 86 -15.40 23.18 -2.49
N ALA A 87 -15.46 24.30 -3.24
CA ALA A 87 -16.61 24.65 -4.06
C ALA A 87 -16.89 23.60 -5.13
N ALA A 88 -15.87 23.14 -5.83
CA ALA A 88 -15.98 22.12 -6.88
C ALA A 88 -16.51 20.79 -6.32
N ARG A 89 -15.94 20.31 -5.22
CA ARG A 89 -16.33 19.03 -4.60
C ARG A 89 -17.73 19.08 -4.01
N LEU A 90 -18.10 20.13 -3.29
CA LEU A 90 -19.46 20.32 -2.77
C LEU A 90 -20.47 20.51 -3.89
N SER A 91 -20.08 21.17 -5.00
CA SER A 91 -20.97 21.32 -6.18
C SER A 91 -21.28 19.96 -6.81
N ALA A 92 -20.29 19.08 -6.91
CA ALA A 92 -20.46 17.71 -7.42
C ALA A 92 -21.34 16.87 -6.48
N LEU A 93 -21.07 16.88 -5.16
CA LEU A 93 -21.82 16.13 -4.17
C LEU A 93 -23.28 16.59 -4.04
N GLY A 94 -23.52 17.89 -4.11
CA GLY A 94 -24.84 18.49 -3.96
C GLY A 94 -25.60 18.73 -5.27
N GLU A 95 -25.04 18.34 -6.42
CA GLU A 95 -25.59 18.62 -7.77
C GLU A 95 -26.07 20.07 -7.90
N THR A 96 -25.27 21.01 -7.37
CA THR A 96 -25.64 22.43 -7.28
C THR A 96 -24.41 23.30 -7.45
N ARG A 97 -24.58 24.52 -7.95
CA ARG A 97 -23.44 25.44 -8.10
C ARG A 97 -23.14 26.14 -6.78
N ILE A 98 -21.97 25.82 -6.19
CA ILE A 98 -21.43 26.54 -5.03
C ILE A 98 -20.36 27.52 -5.51
N SER A 99 -20.43 28.76 -5.03
CA SER A 99 -19.52 29.82 -5.49
C SER A 99 -18.71 30.38 -4.34
N VAL A 100 -17.45 30.70 -4.65
CA VAL A 100 -16.60 31.52 -3.77
C VAL A 100 -16.94 33.00 -3.96
N ARG A 101 -17.31 33.70 -2.90
CA ARG A 101 -17.79 35.08 -2.94
C ARG A 101 -16.97 35.98 -2.01
N LYS A 102 -16.88 37.26 -2.36
CA LYS A 102 -16.34 38.33 -1.48
C LYS A 102 -17.42 38.82 -0.51
N GLY A 103 -17.00 39.33 0.64
CA GLY A 103 -17.89 40.01 1.61
C GLY A 103 -18.18 39.22 2.87
N LYS A 104 -18.97 39.84 3.79
CA LYS A 104 -19.25 39.28 5.13
C LYS A 104 -20.06 37.98 5.06
N ALA A 105 -19.95 37.17 6.12
CA ALA A 105 -20.74 35.96 6.29
C ALA A 105 -22.25 36.26 6.23
N ALA A 106 -23.00 35.39 5.57
CA ALA A 106 -24.46 35.43 5.47
C ALA A 106 -25.01 34.07 5.89
N ARG A 107 -26.33 33.91 5.95
CA ARG A 107 -26.93 32.59 6.13
C ARG A 107 -26.45 31.65 5.00
N GLN A 108 -26.29 30.36 5.32
CA GLN A 108 -25.83 29.33 4.40
C GLN A 108 -24.44 29.64 3.78
N THR A 109 -23.51 30.02 4.64
CA THR A 109 -22.13 30.35 4.27
C THR A 109 -21.17 29.40 4.96
N ILE A 110 -20.18 28.91 4.23
CA ILE A 110 -18.97 28.33 4.79
C ILE A 110 -17.93 29.44 4.88
N LEU A 111 -17.53 29.79 6.09
CA LEU A 111 -16.56 30.86 6.34
C LEU A 111 -15.15 30.21 6.53
N LEU A 112 -14.21 30.64 5.72
CA LEU A 112 -12.81 30.31 5.87
C LEU A 112 -12.10 31.44 6.63
N ASN A 113 -11.58 31.13 7.82
CA ASN A 113 -11.01 32.09 8.75
C ASN A 113 -9.57 31.73 9.13
N ARG A 114 -8.60 32.25 8.36
CA ARG A 114 -7.19 32.13 8.69
C ARG A 114 -6.77 33.30 9.59
N THR A 115 -6.17 32.97 10.74
CA THR A 115 -5.81 33.96 11.77
C THR A 115 -4.33 34.32 11.79
N GLY A 116 -3.46 33.59 11.05
CA GLY A 116 -2.03 33.80 10.97
C GLY A 116 -1.51 33.78 9.54
N MET A 117 -0.18 33.78 9.40
CA MET A 117 0.57 33.84 8.12
C MET A 117 1.59 32.68 8.04
N GLY A 118 1.17 31.45 8.36
CA GLY A 118 2.03 30.27 8.26
C GLY A 118 2.44 29.95 6.81
N ALA A 119 3.59 29.30 6.65
CA ALA A 119 4.09 28.84 5.35
C ALA A 119 3.15 27.81 4.70
N ALA A 120 3.13 27.72 3.38
CA ALA A 120 2.33 26.76 2.63
C ALA A 120 2.82 25.31 2.86
N LEU A 121 4.12 25.09 2.86
CA LEU A 121 4.76 23.78 3.06
C LEU A 121 5.31 23.64 4.48
N PRO A 122 5.49 22.41 4.98
CA PRO A 122 6.18 22.18 6.24
C PRO A 122 7.64 22.64 6.15
N GLY A 123 8.13 23.25 7.23
CA GLY A 123 9.55 23.54 7.42
C GLY A 123 10.32 22.33 7.95
N ASP A 124 11.55 22.56 8.40
CA ASP A 124 12.41 21.51 8.97
C ASP A 124 12.22 21.29 10.48
N ASN A 125 11.38 22.10 11.14
CA ASN A 125 11.12 22.10 12.58
C ASN A 125 9.64 22.28 12.92
N GLU A 126 8.76 21.46 12.32
CA GLU A 126 7.34 21.50 12.61
C GLU A 126 7.02 20.91 13.99
N SER A 127 5.99 21.46 14.63
CA SER A 127 5.50 20.96 15.92
C SER A 127 4.12 20.30 15.77
N THR A 128 3.81 19.43 16.72
CA THR A 128 2.49 18.84 16.88
C THR A 128 1.68 19.60 17.94
N GLY A 129 0.39 19.30 18.05
CA GLY A 129 -0.45 19.88 19.08
C GLY A 129 -1.41 20.94 18.58
N PRO A 130 -2.21 21.53 19.48
CA PRO A 130 -3.26 22.49 19.12
C PRO A 130 -2.72 23.81 18.52
N ASP A 131 -1.45 24.11 18.72
CA ASP A 131 -0.76 25.28 18.17
C ASP A 131 0.01 24.96 16.87
N SER A 132 -0.06 23.71 16.40
CA SER A 132 0.53 23.32 15.14
C SER A 132 0.03 24.19 13.98
N ARG A 133 0.90 24.43 13.00
CA ARG A 133 0.53 25.08 11.73
C ARG A 133 -0.68 24.41 11.06
N GLU A 134 -0.85 23.12 11.26
CA GLU A 134 -1.89 22.29 10.61
C GLU A 134 -3.16 22.12 11.47
N ALA A 135 -3.17 22.65 12.69
CA ALA A 135 -4.33 22.60 13.57
C ALA A 135 -5.49 23.45 13.04
N TYR A 136 -6.70 22.98 13.27
CA TYR A 136 -7.92 23.68 12.88
C TYR A 136 -9.07 23.40 13.86
N THR A 137 -10.07 24.29 13.80
CA THR A 137 -11.41 24.08 14.35
C THR A 137 -12.43 24.13 13.20
N LEU A 138 -13.42 23.26 13.25
CA LEU A 138 -14.52 23.22 12.31
C LEU A 138 -15.83 23.22 13.10
N GLN A 139 -16.69 24.19 12.84
CA GLN A 139 -18.03 24.27 13.40
C GLN A 139 -19.06 24.25 12.28
N VAL A 140 -19.99 23.31 12.32
CA VAL A 140 -21.15 23.25 11.43
C VAL A 140 -22.41 23.45 12.25
N THR A 141 -23.26 24.36 11.83
CA THR A 141 -24.58 24.62 12.42
C THR A 141 -25.65 24.65 11.32
N PRO A 142 -26.93 24.53 11.63
CA PRO A 142 -27.99 24.67 10.61
C PRO A 142 -28.01 26.03 9.86
N LYS A 143 -27.22 27.00 10.32
CA LYS A 143 -27.17 28.36 9.72
C LYS A 143 -25.95 28.59 8.84
N GLY A 144 -24.89 27.76 8.98
CA GLY A 144 -23.64 27.90 8.26
C GLY A 144 -22.51 27.11 8.92
N ALA A 145 -21.33 27.16 8.31
CA ALA A 145 -20.14 26.52 8.85
C ALA A 145 -18.95 27.50 8.92
N GLU A 146 -18.00 27.25 9.83
CA GLU A 146 -16.74 27.99 9.91
C GLU A 146 -15.58 26.99 10.05
N ILE A 147 -14.54 27.18 9.23
CA ILE A 147 -13.23 26.55 9.40
C ILE A 147 -12.27 27.65 9.85
N ARG A 148 -11.65 27.47 11.01
CA ARG A 148 -10.69 28.41 11.57
C ARG A 148 -9.35 27.73 11.81
N ALA A 149 -8.26 28.34 11.36
CA ALA A 149 -6.92 27.86 11.50
C ALA A 149 -5.90 28.99 11.56
N SER A 150 -4.68 28.72 12.05
CA SER A 150 -3.59 29.70 12.05
C SER A 150 -2.90 29.84 10.69
N SER A 151 -3.05 28.86 9.79
CA SER A 151 -2.40 28.81 8.48
C SER A 151 -3.32 28.36 7.36
N SER A 152 -2.89 28.53 6.11
CA SER A 152 -3.58 27.97 4.93
C SER A 152 -3.63 26.43 4.94
N ALA A 153 -2.59 25.77 5.47
CA ALA A 153 -2.57 24.32 5.61
C ALA A 153 -3.66 23.82 6.58
N GLY A 154 -3.80 24.45 7.75
CA GLY A 154 -4.89 24.12 8.69
C GLY A 154 -6.28 24.35 8.08
N LEU A 155 -6.48 25.43 7.30
CA LEU A 155 -7.73 25.62 6.55
C LEU A 155 -7.98 24.50 5.55
N PHE A 156 -6.95 24.09 4.81
CA PHE A 156 -7.03 23.00 3.83
C PHE A 156 -7.41 21.68 4.49
N TYR A 157 -6.78 21.31 5.61
CA TYR A 157 -7.10 20.06 6.33
C TYR A 157 -8.49 20.11 7.00
N GLY A 158 -8.89 21.28 7.51
CA GLY A 158 -10.27 21.50 7.97
C GLY A 158 -11.31 21.33 6.85
N MET A 159 -10.97 21.78 5.65
CA MET A 159 -11.77 21.57 4.44
C MET A 159 -11.88 20.07 4.09
N GLN A 160 -10.78 19.30 4.15
CA GLN A 160 -10.84 17.86 3.90
C GLN A 160 -11.79 17.17 4.88
N THR A 161 -11.75 17.54 6.15
CA THR A 161 -12.69 17.01 7.15
C THR A 161 -14.13 17.43 6.90
N LEU A 162 -14.38 18.68 6.51
CA LEU A 162 -15.72 19.12 6.16
C LEU A 162 -16.30 18.35 4.98
N LEU A 163 -15.48 18.01 3.98
CA LEU A 163 -15.90 17.19 2.84
C LEU A 163 -16.27 15.76 3.25
N GLN A 164 -15.58 15.20 4.24
CA GLN A 164 -15.88 13.87 4.78
C GLN A 164 -17.17 13.83 5.61
N LEU A 165 -17.63 14.98 6.13
CA LEU A 165 -18.89 15.10 6.87
C LEU A 165 -20.13 15.11 5.97
N VAL A 166 -20.00 15.23 4.64
CA VAL A 166 -21.15 15.28 3.74
C VAL A 166 -21.88 13.95 3.74
N GLU A 167 -23.13 13.95 4.15
CA GLU A 167 -24.04 12.80 4.12
C GLU A 167 -25.07 12.99 2.99
N GLY A 168 -25.43 11.89 2.34
CA GLY A 168 -26.34 11.92 1.18
C GLY A 168 -25.70 12.51 -0.08
N SER A 169 -26.50 12.68 -1.12
CA SER A 169 -26.06 13.22 -2.42
C SER A 169 -27.17 14.03 -3.08
N GLY A 170 -26.82 14.84 -4.07
CA GLY A 170 -27.76 15.69 -4.82
C GLY A 170 -28.52 16.62 -3.89
N THR A 171 -29.85 16.64 -4.00
CA THR A 171 -30.73 17.49 -3.18
C THR A 171 -30.79 17.08 -1.70
N GLN A 172 -30.34 15.87 -1.37
CA GLN A 172 -30.30 15.35 0.00
C GLN A 172 -28.93 15.54 0.67
N ALA A 173 -27.95 16.08 -0.04
CA ALA A 173 -26.62 16.33 0.52
C ALA A 173 -26.67 17.31 1.69
N MET A 174 -26.20 16.88 2.86
CA MET A 174 -26.24 17.61 4.11
C MET A 174 -24.92 17.49 4.88
N LEU A 175 -24.64 18.48 5.70
CA LEU A 175 -23.55 18.49 6.69
C LEU A 175 -24.18 18.40 8.09
N PRO A 176 -23.99 17.34 8.87
CA PRO A 176 -24.49 17.25 10.25
C PRO A 176 -23.93 18.38 11.11
N ALA A 177 -24.73 18.93 12.01
CA ALA A 177 -24.26 19.92 12.97
C ALA A 177 -23.19 19.29 13.86
N THR A 178 -21.97 19.88 13.85
CA THR A 178 -20.79 19.24 14.43
C THR A 178 -19.78 20.29 14.88
N THR A 179 -19.13 20.04 15.99
CA THR A 179 -17.95 20.81 16.44
C THR A 179 -16.74 19.89 16.47
N ILE A 180 -15.66 20.27 15.76
CA ILE A 180 -14.40 19.51 15.66
C ILE A 180 -13.24 20.42 16.05
N ARG A 181 -12.30 19.85 16.84
CA ARG A 181 -10.95 20.39 17.05
C ARG A 181 -9.95 19.30 16.70
N ASP A 182 -8.98 19.63 15.84
CA ASP A 182 -8.11 18.62 15.31
C ASP A 182 -6.70 19.16 15.02
N TRP A 183 -5.69 18.28 15.18
CA TRP A 183 -4.28 18.55 14.92
C TRP A 183 -3.49 17.22 14.77
N PRO A 184 -2.36 17.22 14.07
CA PRO A 184 -1.60 15.98 13.81
C PRO A 184 -0.95 15.39 15.07
N ALA A 185 -0.85 14.06 15.12
CA ALA A 185 -0.09 13.33 16.13
C ALA A 185 1.41 13.35 15.86
N MET A 186 1.80 13.34 14.58
CA MET A 186 3.18 13.43 14.12
C MET A 186 3.31 14.62 13.17
N ALA A 187 4.43 15.36 13.27
CA ALA A 187 4.63 16.58 12.49
C ALA A 187 4.79 16.29 11.00
N TYR A 188 5.49 15.21 10.65
CA TYR A 188 5.73 14.80 9.28
C TYR A 188 5.07 13.45 9.00
N ARG A 189 4.34 13.40 7.91
CA ARG A 189 3.52 12.25 7.51
C ARG A 189 3.71 12.05 6.03
N GLY A 190 4.70 11.22 5.72
CA GLY A 190 5.16 10.98 4.37
C GLY A 190 4.76 9.62 3.82
N PHE A 191 4.72 9.56 2.50
CA PHE A 191 4.69 8.31 1.75
C PHE A 191 5.83 8.33 0.73
N MET A 192 6.64 7.28 0.71
CA MET A 192 7.69 7.07 -0.27
C MET A 192 7.15 6.15 -1.37
N MET A 193 7.19 6.62 -2.59
CA MET A 193 6.79 5.88 -3.77
C MET A 193 8.04 5.50 -4.57
N ASP A 194 8.22 4.21 -4.77
CA ASP A 194 9.26 3.67 -5.62
C ASP A 194 8.97 4.00 -7.09
N LEU A 195 9.83 4.80 -7.69
CA LEU A 195 9.74 5.23 -9.08
C LEU A 195 10.95 4.73 -9.91
N SER A 196 11.55 3.60 -9.50
CA SER A 196 12.78 3.06 -10.11
C SER A 196 12.75 1.57 -10.41
N HIS A 197 12.39 0.72 -9.44
CA HIS A 197 12.49 -0.75 -9.60
C HIS A 197 11.49 -1.31 -10.61
N GLY A 198 10.25 -0.87 -10.57
CA GLY A 198 9.17 -1.41 -11.39
C GLY A 198 8.71 -0.49 -12.49
N GLN A 199 7.52 0.01 -12.30
CA GLN A 199 6.86 0.92 -13.21
C GLN A 199 7.42 2.34 -13.09
N LEU A 200 7.53 3.04 -14.21
CA LEU A 200 7.72 4.48 -14.22
C LEU A 200 6.34 5.14 -14.36
N LEU A 201 5.77 5.62 -13.25
CA LEU A 201 4.45 6.22 -13.22
C LEU A 201 4.34 7.45 -14.11
N ARG A 202 3.20 7.65 -14.71
CA ARG A 202 2.91 8.91 -15.41
C ARG A 202 2.65 10.04 -14.40
N VAL A 203 3.03 11.26 -14.74
CA VAL A 203 2.80 12.42 -13.88
C VAL A 203 1.35 12.54 -13.36
N PRO A 204 0.29 12.32 -14.18
CA PRO A 204 -1.08 12.36 -13.67
C PRO A 204 -1.39 11.31 -12.59
N GLU A 205 -0.69 10.16 -12.58
CA GLU A 205 -0.87 9.16 -11.53
C GLU A 205 -0.17 9.57 -10.23
N ILE A 206 1.01 10.20 -10.33
CA ILE A 206 1.69 10.81 -9.16
C ILE A 206 0.80 11.92 -8.57
N GLU A 207 0.20 12.76 -9.41
CA GLU A 207 -0.74 13.80 -9.00
C GLU A 207 -1.97 13.21 -8.28
N ARG A 208 -2.51 12.09 -8.77
CA ARG A 208 -3.60 11.34 -8.10
C ARG A 208 -3.20 10.85 -6.71
N GLN A 209 -1.99 10.31 -6.55
CA GLN A 209 -1.47 9.87 -5.25
C GLN A 209 -1.32 11.04 -4.29
N ILE A 210 -0.83 12.18 -4.77
CA ILE A 210 -0.72 13.42 -3.99
C ILE A 210 -2.11 13.92 -3.55
N ASP A 211 -3.12 13.86 -4.42
CA ASP A 211 -4.50 14.18 -4.07
C ASP A 211 -5.04 13.28 -2.94
N LEU A 212 -4.76 11.98 -3.03
CA LEU A 212 -5.15 11.02 -2.00
C LEU A 212 -4.45 11.29 -0.67
N LEU A 213 -3.14 11.47 -0.69
CA LEU A 213 -2.35 11.79 0.50
C LEU A 213 -2.84 13.09 1.17
N ALA A 214 -3.07 14.14 0.40
CA ALA A 214 -3.60 15.41 0.89
C ALA A 214 -5.01 15.27 1.49
N ARG A 215 -5.87 14.44 0.88
CA ARG A 215 -7.23 14.13 1.39
C ARG A 215 -7.18 13.49 2.77
N PHE A 216 -6.23 12.60 3.02
CA PHE A 216 -6.02 11.93 4.31
C PHE A 216 -4.97 12.62 5.19
N LYS A 217 -4.57 13.86 4.85
CA LYS A 217 -3.76 14.78 5.65
C LYS A 217 -2.28 14.38 5.80
N ALA A 218 -1.71 13.66 4.83
CA ALA A 218 -0.27 13.57 4.69
C ALA A 218 0.29 14.94 4.21
N ASN A 219 1.56 15.21 4.53
CA ASN A 219 2.22 16.47 4.20
C ASN A 219 3.58 16.32 3.52
N GLN A 220 4.00 15.07 3.24
CA GLN A 220 5.22 14.79 2.47
C GLN A 220 4.97 13.67 1.46
N TYR A 221 5.58 13.80 0.27
CA TYR A 221 5.70 12.78 -0.75
C TYR A 221 7.19 12.57 -1.05
N TYR A 222 7.71 11.39 -0.77
CA TYR A 222 9.09 11.05 -1.05
C TYR A 222 9.20 10.48 -2.46
N PHE A 223 9.89 11.22 -3.31
CA PHE A 223 10.11 10.87 -4.71
C PHE A 223 11.35 9.97 -4.80
N TYR A 224 11.16 8.65 -4.69
CA TYR A 224 12.28 7.70 -4.71
C TYR A 224 12.81 7.52 -6.13
N SER A 225 14.10 7.68 -6.28
CA SER A 225 14.79 7.53 -7.58
C SER A 225 16.22 7.03 -7.38
N GLU A 226 16.58 6.00 -8.11
CA GLU A 226 17.96 5.54 -8.27
C GLU A 226 18.62 6.26 -9.45
N ALA A 227 18.00 6.18 -10.63
CA ALA A 227 18.46 6.80 -11.86
C ALA A 227 17.30 7.20 -12.78
N SER A 228 16.13 7.52 -12.21
CA SER A 228 14.90 7.84 -12.95
C SER A 228 14.62 9.34 -13.10
N ILE A 229 15.60 10.21 -12.83
CA ILE A 229 15.50 11.65 -13.02
C ILE A 229 16.59 12.12 -14.00
N GLU A 230 16.25 13.09 -14.85
CA GLU A 230 17.18 13.69 -15.80
C GLU A 230 18.19 14.60 -15.09
N PHE A 231 19.50 14.25 -15.20
CA PHE A 231 20.63 15.06 -14.73
C PHE A 231 21.58 15.41 -15.87
N GLU A 232 22.21 16.59 -15.77
CA GLU A 232 23.25 17.04 -16.71
C GLU A 232 24.50 16.18 -16.59
N GLY A 233 25.05 15.72 -17.71
CA GLY A 233 26.22 14.84 -17.74
C GLY A 233 25.90 13.35 -17.62
N TYR A 234 24.60 12.99 -17.41
CA TYR A 234 24.11 11.62 -17.26
C TYR A 234 23.09 11.24 -18.33
N GLU A 235 23.15 11.87 -19.50
CA GLU A 235 22.18 11.72 -20.59
C GLU A 235 22.05 10.28 -21.11
N VAL A 236 23.09 9.47 -20.93
CA VAL A 236 23.13 8.06 -21.36
C VAL A 236 22.52 7.10 -20.32
N VAL A 237 22.18 7.59 -19.13
CA VAL A 237 21.54 6.78 -18.08
C VAL A 237 20.04 6.81 -18.28
N ASN A 238 19.44 5.68 -18.54
CA ASN A 238 17.99 5.49 -18.73
C ASN A 238 17.33 6.56 -19.63
N PRO A 239 17.82 6.83 -20.85
CA PRO A 239 17.39 7.98 -21.66
C PRO A 239 15.88 7.94 -22.02
N GLU A 240 15.28 6.75 -22.04
CA GLU A 240 13.85 6.53 -22.36
C GLU A 240 12.99 6.26 -21.10
N ALA A 241 13.59 6.27 -19.93
CA ALA A 241 12.95 5.84 -18.69
C ALA A 241 13.32 6.74 -17.49
N ARG A 242 13.06 8.02 -17.65
CA ARG A 242 13.33 9.01 -16.62
C ARG A 242 12.36 10.18 -16.73
N TYR A 243 12.13 10.82 -15.61
CA TYR A 243 11.39 12.08 -15.54
C TYR A 243 12.28 13.24 -15.99
N THR A 244 11.74 14.08 -16.86
CA THR A 244 12.36 15.36 -17.16
C THR A 244 12.31 16.29 -15.96
N ARG A 245 13.21 17.27 -15.91
CA ARG A 245 13.20 18.29 -14.86
C ARG A 245 11.89 19.07 -14.80
N ASP A 246 11.22 19.27 -15.94
CA ASP A 246 9.97 20.01 -15.99
C ASP A 246 8.80 19.17 -15.45
N GLU A 247 8.77 17.85 -15.70
CA GLU A 247 7.80 16.94 -15.08
C GLU A 247 7.97 16.90 -13.54
N VAL A 248 9.22 16.85 -13.05
CA VAL A 248 9.47 16.92 -11.59
C VAL A 248 8.98 18.25 -11.02
N ARG A 249 9.25 19.39 -11.69
CA ARG A 249 8.74 20.71 -11.26
C ARG A 249 7.22 20.78 -11.27
N GLN A 250 6.57 20.15 -12.26
CA GLN A 250 5.10 20.05 -12.31
C GLN A 250 4.57 19.32 -11.07
N VAL A 251 5.13 18.17 -10.73
CA VAL A 251 4.76 17.39 -9.53
C VAL A 251 4.95 18.21 -8.26
N ILE A 252 6.09 18.91 -8.13
CA ILE A 252 6.40 19.76 -6.97
C ILE A 252 5.37 20.88 -6.81
N GLU A 253 5.04 21.60 -7.89
CA GLU A 253 4.06 22.69 -7.82
C GLU A 253 2.64 22.19 -7.55
N TYR A 254 2.26 21.04 -8.14
CA TYR A 254 0.98 20.38 -7.88
C TYR A 254 0.82 20.00 -6.40
N ALA A 255 1.87 19.42 -5.81
CA ALA A 255 1.90 19.03 -4.41
C ALA A 255 1.88 20.25 -3.46
N ARG A 256 2.65 21.30 -3.80
CA ARG A 256 2.69 22.57 -3.03
C ARG A 256 1.32 23.18 -2.83
N GLN A 257 0.48 23.18 -3.86
CA GLN A 257 -0.89 23.69 -3.77
C GLN A 257 -1.76 22.89 -2.79
N ARG A 258 -1.39 21.65 -2.50
CA ARG A 258 -2.06 20.72 -1.58
C ARG A 258 -1.37 20.60 -0.22
N HIS A 259 -0.41 21.49 0.06
CA HIS A 259 0.38 21.50 1.28
C HIS A 259 1.24 20.23 1.49
N VAL A 260 1.57 19.53 0.42
CA VAL A 260 2.45 18.37 0.40
C VAL A 260 3.82 18.80 -0.10
N ASP A 261 4.86 18.54 0.69
CA ASP A 261 6.26 18.76 0.33
C ASP A 261 6.79 17.54 -0.44
N VAL A 262 7.35 17.75 -1.63
CA VAL A 262 7.99 16.69 -2.42
C VAL A 262 9.45 16.60 -2.01
N VAL A 263 9.77 15.60 -1.23
CA VAL A 263 11.11 15.32 -0.73
C VAL A 263 11.87 14.44 -1.72
N PRO A 264 13.05 14.84 -2.21
CA PRO A 264 13.87 13.93 -3.00
C PRO A 264 14.32 12.76 -2.13
N CYS A 265 14.18 11.54 -2.66
CA CYS A 265 14.67 10.32 -2.06
C CYS A 265 15.54 9.61 -3.12
N MET A 266 16.86 9.88 -3.08
CA MET A 266 17.82 9.42 -4.08
C MET A 266 18.72 8.36 -3.47
N GLU A 267 19.02 7.32 -4.23
CA GLU A 267 20.07 6.40 -3.82
C GLU A 267 21.45 6.97 -4.15
N LEU A 268 22.26 7.15 -3.11
CA LEU A 268 23.61 7.73 -3.23
C LEU A 268 24.72 6.79 -2.71
N TYR A 269 24.42 5.51 -2.47
CA TYR A 269 25.43 4.52 -2.10
C TYR A 269 25.20 3.18 -2.77
N GLY A 270 24.07 2.51 -2.52
CA GLY A 270 23.63 1.26 -3.13
C GLY A 270 22.56 1.45 -4.21
N HIS A 271 22.01 0.34 -4.73
CA HIS A 271 20.90 0.29 -5.69
C HIS A 271 21.13 1.05 -7.02
N LEU A 272 22.39 1.24 -7.43
CA LEU A 272 22.79 2.06 -8.57
C LEU A 272 23.18 1.25 -9.82
N HIS A 273 22.66 0.03 -9.96
CA HIS A 273 22.97 -0.82 -11.12
C HIS A 273 22.69 -0.11 -12.45
N ASP A 274 21.61 0.66 -12.56
CA ASP A 274 21.26 1.40 -13.77
C ASP A 274 22.30 2.48 -14.15
N LEU A 275 23.03 3.04 -13.17
CA LEU A 275 24.16 3.90 -13.40
C LEU A 275 25.39 3.09 -13.86
N PHE A 276 25.72 2.02 -13.13
CA PHE A 276 26.98 1.29 -13.36
C PHE A 276 26.96 0.33 -14.55
N ARG A 277 25.77 -0.03 -15.09
CA ARG A 277 25.69 -0.75 -16.36
C ARG A 277 26.14 0.11 -17.56
N VAL A 278 26.24 1.42 -17.38
CA VAL A 278 26.76 2.36 -18.39
C VAL A 278 28.28 2.43 -18.28
N GLU A 279 28.99 2.06 -19.34
CA GLU A 279 30.47 1.95 -19.35
C GLU A 279 31.18 3.21 -18.85
N LYS A 280 30.64 4.39 -19.15
CA LYS A 280 31.16 5.70 -18.70
C LYS A 280 31.28 5.79 -17.15
N PHE A 281 30.44 5.08 -16.42
CA PHE A 281 30.33 5.15 -14.96
C PHE A 281 30.67 3.82 -14.27
N ALA A 282 30.87 2.73 -15.03
CA ALA A 282 31.07 1.38 -14.53
C ALA A 282 32.24 1.24 -13.54
N ASP A 283 33.27 2.08 -13.66
CA ASP A 283 34.44 2.07 -12.78
C ASP A 283 34.22 2.82 -11.45
N LEU A 284 33.06 3.43 -11.25
CA LEU A 284 32.64 3.99 -9.97
C LEU A 284 31.98 2.92 -9.08
N GLY A 285 31.52 1.81 -9.67
CA GLY A 285 30.77 0.73 -9.00
C GLY A 285 31.68 -0.32 -8.37
N LEU A 286 31.21 -0.95 -7.30
CA LEU A 286 31.82 -2.06 -6.58
C LEU A 286 30.85 -3.24 -6.47
N PRO A 287 31.16 -4.43 -7.08
CA PRO A 287 32.19 -4.59 -8.12
C PRO A 287 31.85 -3.76 -9.38
N ARG A 288 32.78 -3.72 -10.35
CA ARG A 288 32.49 -3.08 -11.66
C ARG A 288 31.20 -3.70 -12.26
N TYR A 289 30.27 -2.86 -12.71
CA TYR A 289 28.89 -3.22 -13.09
C TYR A 289 28.01 -3.72 -11.93
N GLY A 290 28.43 -3.49 -10.68
CA GLY A 290 27.62 -3.80 -9.50
C GLY A 290 26.53 -2.77 -9.27
N ASP A 291 26.17 -2.58 -8.01
CA ASP A 291 25.08 -1.69 -7.59
C ASP A 291 25.48 -0.69 -6.49
N GLU A 292 26.68 -0.80 -5.92
CA GLU A 292 27.19 0.11 -4.89
C GLU A 292 28.34 0.97 -5.42
N PHE A 293 28.49 2.20 -4.92
CA PHE A 293 29.68 3.01 -5.15
C PHE A 293 30.91 2.38 -4.48
N ASP A 294 32.06 2.43 -5.18
CA ASP A 294 33.35 2.06 -4.56
C ASP A 294 33.87 3.21 -3.67
N PRO A 295 33.79 3.09 -2.34
CA PRO A 295 34.20 4.18 -1.44
C PRO A 295 35.71 4.47 -1.48
N ARG A 296 36.50 3.61 -2.15
CA ARG A 296 37.94 3.77 -2.36
C ARG A 296 38.27 4.66 -3.57
N ASN A 297 37.30 4.79 -4.50
CA ASN A 297 37.53 5.57 -5.72
C ASN A 297 37.28 7.05 -5.45
N PRO A 298 38.31 7.91 -5.58
CA PRO A 298 38.19 9.34 -5.29
C PRO A 298 37.22 10.08 -6.21
N ARG A 299 36.92 9.54 -7.38
CA ARG A 299 35.92 10.11 -8.32
C ARG A 299 34.48 9.99 -7.81
N VAL A 300 34.23 9.05 -6.90
CA VAL A 300 32.88 8.84 -6.32
C VAL A 300 32.44 10.10 -5.55
N LEU A 301 33.30 10.69 -4.72
CA LEU A 301 32.93 11.88 -3.96
C LEU A 301 32.60 13.07 -4.87
N ALA A 302 33.28 13.21 -6.00
CA ALA A 302 32.98 14.27 -6.99
C ALA A 302 31.62 14.02 -7.67
N ALA A 303 31.31 12.76 -8.03
CA ALA A 303 30.02 12.39 -8.61
C ALA A 303 28.87 12.63 -7.62
N LEU A 304 29.06 12.27 -6.34
CA LEU A 304 28.08 12.50 -5.28
C LEU A 304 27.83 13.99 -5.04
N SER A 305 28.90 14.82 -5.02
CA SER A 305 28.76 16.29 -4.90
C SER A 305 27.92 16.87 -6.04
N ASP A 306 28.16 16.41 -7.28
CA ASP A 306 27.41 16.86 -8.45
C ASP A 306 25.92 16.45 -8.36
N TRP A 307 25.64 15.19 -8.01
CA TRP A 307 24.26 14.72 -7.84
C TRP A 307 23.50 15.45 -6.75
N VAL A 308 24.15 15.68 -5.59
CA VAL A 308 23.55 16.44 -4.49
C VAL A 308 23.24 17.87 -4.94
N ALA A 309 24.15 18.52 -5.66
CA ALA A 309 23.95 19.89 -6.15
C ALA A 309 22.80 19.99 -7.15
N GLN A 310 22.70 19.05 -8.12
CA GLN A 310 21.65 19.04 -9.12
C GLN A 310 20.28 18.75 -8.48
N THR A 311 20.20 17.78 -7.57
CA THR A 311 18.97 17.44 -6.83
C THR A 311 18.53 18.61 -5.95
N ALA A 312 19.44 19.21 -5.17
CA ALA A 312 19.13 20.33 -4.30
C ALA A 312 18.59 21.55 -5.05
N LYS A 313 19.06 21.77 -6.29
CA LYS A 313 18.58 22.83 -7.19
C LYS A 313 17.18 22.54 -7.74
N LEU A 314 16.86 21.26 -7.98
CA LEU A 314 15.59 20.85 -8.55
C LEU A 314 14.47 20.80 -7.51
N PHE A 315 14.75 20.29 -6.30
CA PHE A 315 13.76 20.11 -5.23
C PHE A 315 13.89 21.22 -4.17
N PRO A 316 12.84 22.03 -3.97
CA PRO A 316 12.85 23.10 -2.96
C PRO A 316 12.73 22.61 -1.52
N SER A 317 12.30 21.36 -1.29
CA SER A 317 12.19 20.76 0.05
C SER A 317 13.43 21.05 0.91
N PRO A 318 13.28 21.40 2.18
CA PRO A 318 14.42 21.51 3.10
C PRO A 318 15.01 20.14 3.47
N TRP A 319 14.36 19.05 3.08
CA TRP A 319 14.73 17.68 3.36
C TRP A 319 15.32 16.99 2.13
N TYR A 320 16.29 16.10 2.36
CA TYR A 320 16.87 15.28 1.30
C TYR A 320 17.21 13.89 1.85
N HIS A 321 16.48 12.87 1.38
CA HIS A 321 16.79 11.48 1.70
C HIS A 321 17.80 10.94 0.68
N VAL A 322 18.87 10.31 1.16
CA VAL A 322 20.04 9.96 0.34
C VAL A 322 20.26 8.44 0.20
N GLY A 323 19.29 7.62 0.62
CA GLY A 323 19.43 6.17 0.59
C GLY A 323 20.38 5.65 1.67
N PHE A 324 21.42 4.92 1.26
CA PHE A 324 22.44 4.34 2.13
C PHE A 324 22.02 3.07 2.86
N ASP A 325 20.99 2.39 2.37
CA ASP A 325 20.58 1.06 2.82
C ASP A 325 21.37 -0.05 2.13
N GLU A 326 21.30 -1.23 2.73
CA GLU A 326 21.77 -2.51 2.21
C GLU A 326 23.19 -2.49 1.60
N PRO A 327 24.20 -1.94 2.27
CA PRO A 327 25.57 -1.91 1.75
C PRO A 327 26.19 -3.31 1.82
N TRP A 328 25.84 -4.20 0.89
CA TRP A 328 26.20 -5.63 0.88
C TRP A 328 27.68 -5.91 0.75
N SER A 329 28.45 -4.97 0.16
CA SER A 329 29.90 -5.09 0.00
C SER A 329 30.66 -4.82 1.29
N LEU A 330 30.05 -4.13 2.27
CA LEU A 330 30.69 -3.80 3.53
C LEU A 330 31.15 -5.04 4.29
N GLY A 331 32.43 -5.07 4.63
CA GLY A 331 33.05 -6.17 5.35
C GLY A 331 33.32 -7.44 4.51
N LYS A 332 32.87 -7.51 3.25
CA LYS A 332 33.08 -8.66 2.35
C LYS A 332 34.18 -8.40 1.31
N ILE A 333 34.27 -7.19 0.81
CA ILE A 333 35.28 -6.77 -0.16
C ILE A 333 36.25 -5.83 0.56
N GLY A 334 37.53 -6.21 0.59
CA GLY A 334 38.55 -5.51 1.36
C GLY A 334 38.67 -4.04 0.96
N VAL A 335 38.38 -3.17 1.88
CA VAL A 335 38.94 -1.81 1.90
C VAL A 335 40.46 -1.96 2.01
N GLU A 336 41.23 -0.93 1.62
CA GLU A 336 42.70 -0.95 1.76
C GLU A 336 43.15 -1.61 3.09
N PRO A 337 44.19 -2.45 3.08
CA PRO A 337 44.65 -3.11 4.30
C PRO A 337 44.81 -2.12 5.46
N GLY A 338 44.12 -2.40 6.57
CA GLY A 338 44.11 -1.59 7.77
C GLY A 338 43.08 -0.45 7.82
N LYS A 339 42.23 -0.27 6.82
CA LYS A 339 41.09 0.64 6.89
C LYS A 339 39.80 -0.12 7.26
N ASP A 340 39.03 0.44 8.18
CA ASP A 340 37.72 -0.04 8.59
C ASP A 340 36.67 0.31 7.51
N PRO A 341 36.00 -0.67 6.87
CA PRO A 341 35.03 -0.42 5.82
C PRO A 341 33.82 0.39 6.31
N PHE A 342 33.40 0.18 7.56
CA PHE A 342 32.26 0.91 8.14
C PHE A 342 32.61 2.38 8.37
N LYS A 343 33.86 2.71 8.73
CA LYS A 343 34.33 4.10 8.81
C LYS A 343 34.41 4.75 7.43
N ALA A 344 34.76 3.99 6.39
CA ALA A 344 34.74 4.50 5.02
C ALA A 344 33.30 4.84 4.59
N PHE A 345 32.34 3.96 4.84
CA PHE A 345 30.91 4.19 4.61
C PHE A 345 30.40 5.45 5.33
N ILE A 346 30.66 5.59 6.64
CA ILE A 346 30.32 6.79 7.41
C ILE A 346 31.05 8.03 6.85
N GLY A 347 32.27 7.86 6.32
CA GLY A 347 33.03 8.93 5.66
C GLY A 347 32.30 9.45 4.42
N VAL A 348 31.75 8.57 3.58
CA VAL A 348 30.94 8.95 2.42
C VAL A 348 29.65 9.65 2.88
N LEU A 349 28.95 9.13 3.88
CA LEU A 349 27.75 9.75 4.44
C LEU A 349 28.04 11.17 4.98
N ARG A 350 29.18 11.37 5.66
CA ARG A 350 29.61 12.69 6.13
C ARG A 350 29.88 13.66 4.97
N HIS A 351 30.49 13.17 3.89
CA HIS A 351 30.69 13.97 2.70
C HIS A 351 29.36 14.44 2.11
N VAL A 352 28.43 13.51 1.87
CA VAL A 352 27.10 13.80 1.33
C VAL A 352 26.32 14.74 2.25
N ALA A 353 26.39 14.54 3.57
CA ALA A 353 25.76 15.42 4.56
C ALA A 353 26.32 16.85 4.51
N SER A 354 27.64 16.98 4.35
CA SER A 354 28.27 18.28 4.19
C SER A 354 27.83 18.98 2.89
N GLU A 355 27.76 18.25 1.78
CA GLU A 355 27.27 18.81 0.51
C GLU A 355 25.80 19.23 0.63
N ALA A 356 24.92 18.39 1.17
CA ALA A 356 23.51 18.71 1.41
C ALA A 356 23.36 19.99 2.26
N GLN A 357 24.17 20.13 3.32
CA GLN A 357 24.14 21.30 4.19
C GLN A 357 24.58 22.60 3.47
N ARG A 358 25.54 22.53 2.53
CA ARG A 358 25.90 23.67 1.67
C ARG A 358 24.75 24.20 0.83
N HIS A 359 23.80 23.32 0.54
CA HIS A 359 22.55 23.64 -0.18
C HIS A 359 21.35 23.88 0.75
N ASN A 360 21.60 24.08 2.06
CA ASN A 360 20.55 24.26 3.09
C ASN A 360 19.54 23.09 3.16
N LYS A 361 20.01 21.85 2.93
CA LYS A 361 19.21 20.64 3.06
C LYS A 361 19.55 19.91 4.34
N ARG A 362 18.52 19.40 5.01
CA ARG A 362 18.64 18.47 6.12
C ARG A 362 18.58 17.04 5.58
N LEU A 363 19.62 16.26 5.87
CA LEU A 363 19.80 14.95 5.28
C LEU A 363 19.03 13.88 6.07
N LEU A 364 18.36 12.98 5.34
CA LEU A 364 17.82 11.71 5.87
C LEU A 364 18.58 10.56 5.20
N PHE A 365 18.72 9.44 5.92
CA PHE A 365 19.29 8.22 5.37
C PHE A 365 18.64 6.99 5.98
N TRP A 366 18.64 5.88 5.28
CA TRP A 366 18.17 4.60 5.80
C TRP A 366 19.07 4.12 6.94
N ALA A 367 18.49 3.84 8.07
CA ALA A 367 19.20 3.39 9.26
C ALA A 367 18.90 1.91 9.48
N ASP A 368 19.74 1.05 8.90
CA ASP A 368 19.61 -0.40 8.98
C ASP A 368 19.84 -0.89 10.41
N ILE A 369 18.78 -1.04 11.18
CA ILE A 369 18.85 -1.53 12.55
C ILE A 369 18.77 -3.05 12.61
N ASP A 370 17.81 -3.66 11.93
CA ASP A 370 17.58 -5.12 11.94
C ASP A 370 16.99 -5.59 10.61
N ALA A 371 17.50 -5.05 9.51
CA ALA A 371 17.08 -5.42 8.16
C ALA A 371 18.26 -5.29 7.20
N GLY A 372 18.17 -5.94 6.07
CA GLY A 372 19.20 -5.90 5.05
C GLY A 372 20.59 -6.22 5.60
N ALA A 373 21.53 -5.32 5.43
CA ALA A 373 22.90 -5.47 5.93
C ALA A 373 23.02 -5.30 7.45
N SER A 374 21.99 -4.86 8.15
CA SER A 374 21.95 -4.63 9.60
C SER A 374 23.14 -3.79 10.13
N THR A 375 23.53 -2.77 9.37
CA THR A 375 24.79 -2.04 9.57
C THR A 375 24.86 -1.41 10.95
N LEU A 376 23.87 -0.62 11.36
CA LEU A 376 23.87 0.06 12.65
C LEU A 376 23.56 -0.89 13.82
N SER A 377 22.83 -1.97 13.58
CA SER A 377 22.55 -3.01 14.58
C SER A 377 23.81 -3.77 14.94
N ASN A 378 24.61 -4.16 13.95
CA ASN A 378 25.86 -4.89 14.14
C ASN A 378 27.00 -3.98 14.62
N HIS A 379 26.92 -2.70 14.33
CA HIS A 379 27.94 -1.67 14.65
C HIS A 379 27.36 -0.47 15.39
N PRO A 380 26.81 -0.66 16.61
CA PRO A 380 26.14 0.42 17.36
C PRO A 380 27.06 1.59 17.73
N GLU A 381 28.37 1.39 17.71
CA GLU A 381 29.37 2.47 17.86
C GLU A 381 29.28 3.51 16.75
N LEU A 382 28.87 3.11 15.53
CA LEU A 382 28.73 4.03 14.39
C LEU A 382 27.65 5.08 14.61
N VAL A 383 26.64 4.81 15.43
CA VAL A 383 25.59 5.78 15.77
C VAL A 383 26.18 7.07 16.32
N ARG A 384 27.29 6.98 17.08
CA ARG A 384 28.00 8.15 17.62
C ARG A 384 28.87 8.86 16.58
N GLU A 385 29.16 8.18 15.48
CA GLU A 385 29.96 8.72 14.38
C GLU A 385 29.11 9.35 13.27
N LEU A 386 27.79 9.27 13.36
CA LEU A 386 26.88 9.91 12.40
C LEU A 386 27.13 11.42 12.30
N PRO A 387 26.98 12.03 11.11
CA PRO A 387 27.08 13.47 10.96
C PRO A 387 26.04 14.19 11.81
N GLY A 388 26.43 15.35 12.41
CA GLY A 388 25.50 16.15 13.20
C GLY A 388 24.30 16.65 12.39
N GLY A 389 23.11 16.56 12.96
CA GLY A 389 21.86 17.07 12.36
C GLY A 389 21.20 16.15 11.32
N VAL A 390 21.81 15.00 10.99
CA VAL A 390 21.16 14.02 10.11
C VAL A 390 19.95 13.39 10.80
N ILE A 391 19.01 12.91 9.99
CA ILE A 391 17.82 12.18 10.44
C ILE A 391 18.00 10.73 10.05
N ALA A 392 17.98 9.85 11.02
CA ALA A 392 17.97 8.40 10.80
C ALA A 392 16.57 7.91 10.47
N VAL A 393 16.45 7.03 9.49
CA VAL A 393 15.19 6.45 9.05
C VAL A 393 15.24 4.93 9.26
N PRO A 394 14.96 4.43 10.48
CA PRO A 394 14.86 3.01 10.71
C PRO A 394 13.61 2.46 10.02
N TRP A 395 13.81 1.36 9.31
CA TRP A 395 12.79 0.66 8.55
C TRP A 395 12.65 -0.79 8.98
N PHE A 396 11.44 -1.29 8.94
CA PHE A 396 11.12 -2.70 9.14
C PHE A 396 9.70 -2.97 8.64
N TYR A 397 9.48 -4.06 7.93
CA TYR A 397 8.25 -4.26 7.17
C TYR A 397 7.40 -5.44 7.64
N ASP A 398 7.98 -6.45 8.32
CA ASP A 398 7.19 -7.56 8.83
C ASP A 398 6.26 -7.16 9.99
N ALA A 399 5.17 -7.90 10.12
CA ALA A 399 4.26 -7.77 11.25
C ALA A 399 4.92 -8.26 12.56
N ARG A 400 4.92 -7.42 13.59
CA ARG A 400 5.42 -7.73 14.94
C ARG A 400 4.52 -7.16 16.02
N THR A 401 4.60 -7.72 17.19
CA THR A 401 3.88 -7.20 18.38
C THR A 401 4.57 -6.00 19.03
N ASN A 402 5.87 -5.79 18.75
CA ASN A 402 6.67 -4.70 19.32
C ASN A 402 7.75 -4.25 18.34
N TYR A 403 7.86 -2.95 18.15
CA TYR A 403 8.82 -2.30 17.27
C TYR A 403 9.81 -1.38 18.00
N ASP A 404 9.86 -1.42 19.32
CA ASP A 404 10.70 -0.53 20.13
C ASP A 404 12.19 -0.67 19.78
N SER A 405 12.66 -1.88 19.48
CA SER A 405 14.07 -2.18 19.16
C SER A 405 14.59 -1.43 17.95
N PHE A 406 13.71 -1.05 17.03
CA PHE A 406 14.10 -0.30 15.82
C PHE A 406 14.29 1.19 16.07
N VAL A 407 13.64 1.75 17.09
CA VAL A 407 13.59 3.19 17.34
C VAL A 407 14.40 3.59 18.59
N GLN A 408 14.32 2.77 19.64
CA GLN A 408 14.90 3.07 20.95
C GLN A 408 16.42 3.38 20.93
N PRO A 409 17.29 2.64 20.21
CA PRO A 409 18.72 2.90 20.20
C PRO A 409 19.05 4.30 19.65
N LEU A 410 18.38 4.72 18.59
CA LEU A 410 18.55 6.04 17.99
C LEU A 410 18.04 7.16 18.91
N ALA A 411 16.87 6.95 19.51
CA ALA A 411 16.29 7.89 20.48
C ALA A 411 17.18 8.08 21.70
N GLN A 412 17.77 7.00 22.24
CA GLN A 412 18.72 7.06 23.37
C GLN A 412 20.02 7.77 23.01
N ALA A 413 20.45 7.67 21.76
CA ALA A 413 21.62 8.40 21.25
C ALA A 413 21.31 9.86 20.90
N GLY A 414 20.05 10.30 20.99
CA GLY A 414 19.63 11.66 20.66
C GLY A 414 19.62 11.94 19.15
N VAL A 415 19.60 10.91 18.30
CA VAL A 415 19.53 11.05 16.85
C VAL A 415 18.08 11.31 16.43
N PRO A 416 17.81 12.42 15.72
CA PRO A 416 16.48 12.66 15.14
C PRO A 416 16.08 11.53 14.22
N THR A 417 14.80 11.10 14.28
CA THR A 417 14.36 9.88 13.62
C THR A 417 13.01 10.09 12.92
N VAL A 418 12.85 9.48 11.76
CA VAL A 418 11.57 9.26 11.06
C VAL A 418 11.40 7.75 10.87
N VAL A 419 10.29 7.17 11.33
CA VAL A 419 10.07 5.72 11.20
C VAL A 419 9.53 5.36 9.83
N ALA A 420 9.99 4.24 9.26
CA ALA A 420 9.57 3.79 7.94
C ALA A 420 8.93 2.38 7.95
N PRO A 421 7.62 2.28 8.18
CA PRO A 421 6.84 1.09 7.87
C PRO A 421 6.55 1.00 6.37
N ALA A 422 5.93 -0.10 5.92
CA ALA A 422 5.57 -0.29 4.52
C ALA A 422 4.11 -0.70 4.29
N VAL A 423 3.60 -0.36 3.11
CA VAL A 423 2.55 -1.14 2.46
C VAL A 423 3.23 -2.34 1.84
N TRP A 424 2.91 -3.54 2.31
CA TRP A 424 3.51 -4.78 1.82
C TRP A 424 2.93 -5.15 0.45
N ASN A 425 3.50 -4.59 -0.62
CA ASN A 425 2.97 -4.68 -1.98
C ASN A 425 3.95 -5.26 -3.02
N TRP A 426 5.24 -5.34 -2.68
CA TRP A 426 6.24 -6.00 -3.53
C TRP A 426 6.14 -7.52 -3.39
N ASN A 427 6.42 -8.27 -4.42
CA ASN A 427 6.35 -9.73 -4.44
C ASN A 427 4.96 -10.34 -4.20
N GLU A 428 3.88 -9.54 -4.21
CA GLU A 428 2.51 -9.99 -4.00
C GLU A 428 1.62 -9.70 -5.22
N LEU A 429 0.55 -10.46 -5.38
CA LEU A 429 -0.46 -10.24 -6.42
C LEU A 429 -1.43 -9.13 -6.05
N PHE A 430 -1.67 -8.97 -4.77
CA PHE A 430 -2.41 -7.88 -4.14
C PHE A 430 -1.69 -7.52 -2.83
N PRO A 431 -1.61 -6.25 -2.42
CA PRO A 431 -0.88 -5.92 -1.19
C PRO A 431 -1.38 -6.72 0.03
N ASP A 432 -0.47 -7.29 0.81
CA ASP A 432 -0.81 -7.90 2.10
C ASP A 432 -1.20 -6.81 3.10
N TYR A 433 -2.48 -6.47 3.10
CA TYR A 433 -3.01 -5.43 3.97
C TYR A 433 -3.08 -5.83 5.43
N HIS A 434 -3.24 -7.12 5.77
CA HIS A 434 -3.22 -7.55 7.16
C HIS A 434 -1.85 -7.31 7.78
N ARG A 435 -0.77 -7.66 7.09
CA ARG A 435 0.60 -7.36 7.49
C ARG A 435 0.85 -5.86 7.53
N SER A 436 0.43 -5.13 6.50
CA SER A 436 0.60 -3.68 6.37
C SER A 436 -0.08 -2.91 7.51
N ILE A 437 -1.30 -3.27 7.90
CA ILE A 437 -2.04 -2.62 9.00
C ILE A 437 -1.29 -2.81 10.33
N ILE A 438 -0.82 -4.03 10.62
CA ILE A 438 -0.05 -4.33 11.83
C ILE A 438 1.26 -3.55 11.84
N ASN A 439 1.99 -3.57 10.73
CA ASN A 439 3.30 -2.92 10.60
C ASN A 439 3.18 -1.39 10.71
N ILE A 440 2.31 -0.77 9.91
CA ILE A 440 2.14 0.69 9.89
C ILE A 440 1.68 1.19 11.27
N ASN A 441 0.68 0.56 11.87
CA ASN A 441 0.21 0.94 13.21
C ASN A 441 1.28 0.75 14.27
N GLY A 442 1.96 -0.40 14.26
CA GLY A 442 2.93 -0.76 15.28
C GLY A 442 4.18 0.11 15.27
N LEU A 443 4.79 0.30 14.10
CA LEU A 443 5.98 1.15 13.98
C LEU A 443 5.65 2.64 14.18
N THR A 444 4.46 3.09 13.75
CA THR A 444 3.96 4.44 14.05
C THR A 444 3.76 4.64 15.55
N ALA A 445 3.23 3.65 16.27
CA ALA A 445 3.06 3.72 17.73
C ALA A 445 4.41 3.81 18.44
N ALA A 446 5.41 3.03 18.01
CA ALA A 446 6.79 3.15 18.51
C ALA A 446 7.36 4.55 18.21
N GLY A 447 7.17 5.08 17.00
CA GLY A 447 7.56 6.43 16.64
C GLY A 447 6.96 7.50 17.57
N LYS A 448 5.66 7.43 17.84
CA LYS A 448 4.97 8.33 18.79
C LYS A 448 5.52 8.18 20.21
N LYS A 449 5.75 6.95 20.67
CA LYS A 449 6.32 6.64 21.98
C LYS A 449 7.70 7.26 22.20
N PHE A 450 8.57 7.15 21.21
CA PHE A 450 9.94 7.69 21.24
C PHE A 450 10.06 9.11 20.69
N LYS A 451 8.92 9.77 20.39
CA LYS A 451 8.85 11.17 19.92
C LYS A 451 9.67 11.42 18.66
N THR A 452 9.58 10.51 17.69
CA THR A 452 10.20 10.72 16.38
C THR A 452 9.56 11.90 15.67
N LEU A 453 10.26 12.46 14.69
CA LEU A 453 9.77 13.61 13.91
C LEU A 453 8.53 13.28 13.10
N GLY A 454 8.46 12.05 12.58
CA GLY A 454 7.38 11.64 11.68
C GLY A 454 7.42 10.18 11.28
N ILE A 455 6.60 9.91 10.28
CA ILE A 455 6.48 8.62 9.60
C ILE A 455 6.72 8.84 8.09
N MET A 456 7.42 7.91 7.46
CA MET A 456 7.57 7.77 6.02
C MET A 456 7.20 6.34 5.63
N THR A 457 5.94 6.08 5.31
CA THR A 457 5.53 4.74 4.84
C THR A 457 6.04 4.51 3.43
N THR A 458 6.56 3.31 3.16
CA THR A 458 7.10 2.95 1.85
C THR A 458 6.12 2.11 1.03
N GLY A 459 6.23 2.21 -0.29
CA GLY A 459 5.59 1.32 -1.26
C GLY A 459 6.61 0.94 -2.32
N TRP A 460 7.10 -0.31 -2.27
CA TRP A 460 8.14 -0.84 -3.14
C TRP A 460 7.59 -1.59 -4.35
N THR A 461 8.42 -1.76 -5.38
CA THR A 461 8.05 -2.48 -6.60
C THR A 461 9.16 -3.38 -7.13
N ASP A 462 9.95 -3.95 -6.24
CA ASP A 462 11.19 -4.71 -6.52
C ASP A 462 11.02 -5.78 -7.59
N SER A 463 9.90 -6.49 -7.60
CA SER A 463 9.63 -7.52 -8.60
C SER A 463 9.24 -6.98 -9.98
N ALA A 464 9.09 -5.68 -10.12
CA ALA A 464 8.66 -4.98 -11.34
C ALA A 464 7.28 -5.42 -11.89
N GLN A 465 6.37 -5.91 -11.04
CA GLN A 465 5.05 -6.39 -11.45
C GLN A 465 3.87 -5.82 -10.66
N THR A 466 4.12 -5.06 -9.63
CA THR A 466 3.07 -4.41 -8.83
C THR A 466 2.29 -3.40 -9.67
N ILE A 467 0.97 -3.35 -9.50
CA ILE A 467 0.09 -2.31 -10.03
C ILE A 467 -0.22 -1.34 -8.90
N TYR A 468 0.26 -0.11 -8.98
CA TYR A 468 0.24 0.87 -7.87
C TYR A 468 -1.15 1.22 -7.36
N ARG A 469 -2.17 1.25 -8.24
CA ARG A 469 -3.54 1.57 -7.83
C ARG A 469 -4.11 0.59 -6.81
N GLN A 470 -3.59 -0.63 -6.75
CA GLN A 470 -3.95 -1.61 -5.74
C GLN A 470 -3.45 -1.21 -4.34
N SER A 471 -2.42 -0.35 -4.26
CA SER A 471 -1.83 0.15 -3.02
C SER A 471 -2.48 1.44 -2.50
N LEU A 472 -3.44 2.03 -3.21
CA LEU A 472 -4.06 3.31 -2.80
C LEU A 472 -4.70 3.29 -1.40
N PRO A 473 -5.37 2.21 -0.94
CA PRO A 473 -5.80 2.13 0.45
C PRO A 473 -4.64 2.26 1.44
N GLY A 474 -3.47 1.72 1.12
CA GLY A 474 -2.26 1.82 1.95
C GLY A 474 -1.75 3.25 2.15
N LEU A 475 -1.87 4.10 1.11
CA LEU A 475 -1.53 5.53 1.22
C LEU A 475 -2.47 6.24 2.22
N ALA A 476 -3.76 5.91 2.17
CA ALA A 476 -4.75 6.46 3.11
C ALA A 476 -4.48 5.97 4.55
N LEU A 477 -4.16 4.69 4.73
CA LEU A 477 -3.76 4.10 6.00
C LEU A 477 -2.56 4.81 6.61
N ALA A 478 -1.50 4.99 5.83
CA ALA A 478 -0.26 5.65 6.24
C ALA A 478 -0.51 7.09 6.73
N ALA A 479 -1.24 7.87 5.93
CA ALA A 479 -1.61 9.24 6.25
C ALA A 479 -2.44 9.32 7.53
N ALA A 480 -3.44 8.45 7.67
CA ALA A 480 -4.30 8.39 8.85
C ALA A 480 -3.53 7.98 10.11
N ALA A 481 -2.67 6.97 10.03
CA ALA A 481 -1.85 6.49 11.15
C ALA A 481 -0.94 7.59 11.71
N GLY A 482 -0.34 8.41 10.85
CA GLY A 482 0.51 9.54 11.26
C GLY A 482 -0.28 10.74 11.80
N TRP A 483 -1.52 10.95 11.34
CA TRP A 483 -2.35 12.08 11.79
C TRP A 483 -3.04 11.81 13.12
N GLN A 484 -3.78 10.70 13.25
CA GLN A 484 -4.58 10.40 14.45
C GLN A 484 -3.74 9.87 15.63
N THR A 485 -4.27 9.95 16.85
CA THR A 485 -3.57 9.48 18.05
C THR A 485 -3.53 7.97 18.12
N GLU A 486 -4.73 7.39 18.03
CA GLU A 486 -4.93 5.96 18.19
C GLU A 486 -4.54 5.24 16.86
N PRO A 487 -4.18 3.96 16.93
CA PRO A 487 -4.01 3.15 15.73
C PRO A 487 -5.24 3.20 14.83
N VAL A 488 -5.05 3.03 13.55
CA VAL A 488 -6.16 2.84 12.61
C VAL A 488 -6.79 1.47 12.89
N ASP A 489 -8.10 1.42 13.07
CA ASP A 489 -8.82 0.17 13.34
C ASP A 489 -8.85 -0.69 12.07
N GLY A 490 -8.11 -1.79 12.08
CA GLY A 490 -8.03 -2.70 10.94
C GLY A 490 -9.38 -3.32 10.56
N ASN A 491 -10.28 -3.55 11.54
CA ASN A 491 -11.58 -4.17 11.27
C ASN A 491 -12.55 -3.25 10.51
N THR A 492 -12.37 -1.94 10.58
CA THR A 492 -13.24 -0.96 9.91
C THR A 492 -12.55 -0.22 8.77
N PHE A 493 -11.23 -0.38 8.61
CA PHE A 493 -10.43 0.43 7.73
C PHE A 493 -10.94 0.45 6.28
N PHE A 494 -11.23 -0.71 5.69
CA PHE A 494 -11.71 -0.76 4.30
C PHE A 494 -13.10 -0.15 4.15
N ALA A 495 -13.97 -0.31 5.13
CA ALA A 495 -15.28 0.33 5.15
C ALA A 495 -15.14 1.85 5.26
N ASP A 496 -14.30 2.34 6.18
CA ASP A 496 -14.03 3.76 6.37
C ASP A 496 -13.39 4.38 5.12
N TYR A 497 -12.40 3.70 4.52
CA TYR A 497 -11.76 4.13 3.27
C TYR A 497 -12.76 4.20 2.12
N ALA A 498 -13.51 3.11 1.87
CA ALA A 498 -14.47 3.04 0.77
C ALA A 498 -15.57 4.10 0.91
N ALA A 499 -16.10 4.31 2.12
CA ALA A 499 -17.10 5.33 2.40
C ALA A 499 -16.59 6.75 2.12
N GLN A 500 -15.29 7.00 2.32
CA GLN A 500 -14.68 8.29 2.05
C GLN A 500 -14.31 8.50 0.58
N MET A 501 -14.07 7.42 -0.16
CA MET A 501 -13.60 7.51 -1.55
C MET A 501 -14.72 7.42 -2.57
N TYR A 502 -15.79 6.68 -2.28
CA TYR A 502 -16.79 6.28 -3.25
C TYR A 502 -18.23 6.58 -2.81
N PRO A 503 -19.17 6.72 -3.75
CA PRO A 503 -20.60 6.75 -3.42
C PRO A 503 -21.03 5.49 -2.66
N PRO A 504 -22.08 5.59 -1.80
CA PRO A 504 -22.48 4.48 -0.93
C PRO A 504 -22.72 3.14 -1.63
N ALA A 505 -23.29 3.16 -2.84
CA ALA A 505 -23.54 1.95 -3.60
C ALA A 505 -22.26 1.26 -4.08
N VAL A 506 -21.23 2.01 -4.45
CA VAL A 506 -19.91 1.47 -4.82
C VAL A 506 -19.16 1.03 -3.58
N ALA A 507 -19.18 1.85 -2.52
CA ALA A 507 -18.51 1.54 -1.25
C ALA A 507 -19.01 0.24 -0.61
N ALA A 508 -20.32 -0.05 -0.71
CA ALA A 508 -20.93 -1.28 -0.19
C ALA A 508 -20.40 -2.56 -0.85
N GLU A 509 -19.95 -2.47 -2.10
CA GLU A 509 -19.33 -3.59 -2.81
C GLU A 509 -17.80 -3.59 -2.63
N LEU A 510 -17.18 -2.42 -2.65
CA LEU A 510 -15.73 -2.30 -2.61
C LEU A 510 -15.14 -2.71 -1.26
N ALA A 511 -15.74 -2.27 -0.15
CA ALA A 511 -15.18 -2.55 1.17
C ALA A 511 -15.05 -4.06 1.47
N PRO A 512 -16.13 -4.89 1.31
CA PRO A 512 -15.96 -6.32 1.49
C PRO A 512 -15.06 -6.97 0.45
N ALA A 513 -14.99 -6.46 -0.79
CA ALA A 513 -14.08 -7.00 -1.80
C ALA A 513 -12.60 -6.79 -1.43
N LEU A 514 -12.25 -5.63 -0.85
CA LEU A 514 -10.90 -5.37 -0.34
C LEU A 514 -10.54 -6.29 0.83
N GLU A 515 -11.47 -6.55 1.74
CA GLU A 515 -11.29 -7.48 2.86
C GLU A 515 -11.14 -8.93 2.37
N GLU A 516 -11.96 -9.34 1.42
CA GLU A 516 -11.85 -10.65 0.78
C GLU A 516 -10.49 -10.83 0.10
N LEU A 517 -10.00 -9.83 -0.64
CA LEU A 517 -8.70 -9.86 -1.30
C LEU A 517 -7.53 -9.90 -0.29
N ALA A 518 -7.58 -9.11 0.77
CA ALA A 518 -6.57 -9.14 1.83
C ALA A 518 -6.51 -10.52 2.51
N THR A 519 -7.68 -11.13 2.75
CA THR A 519 -7.78 -12.50 3.28
C THR A 519 -7.25 -13.55 2.31
N VAL A 520 -7.54 -13.39 1.01
CA VAL A 520 -7.04 -14.29 -0.05
C VAL A 520 -5.52 -14.25 -0.09
N GLU A 521 -4.92 -13.05 -0.08
CA GLU A 521 -3.49 -12.87 -0.14
C GLU A 521 -2.77 -13.56 1.04
N GLU A 522 -3.18 -13.25 2.26
CA GLU A 522 -2.62 -13.85 3.47
C GLU A 522 -2.74 -15.39 3.48
N ARG A 523 -3.93 -15.92 3.12
CA ARG A 523 -4.14 -17.37 3.10
C ARG A 523 -3.37 -18.07 2.01
N LEU A 524 -3.20 -17.47 0.82
CA LEU A 524 -2.38 -18.01 -0.27
C LEU A 524 -0.92 -18.12 0.15
N GLU A 525 -0.34 -17.07 0.74
CA GLU A 525 1.03 -17.09 1.24
C GLU A 525 1.22 -18.21 2.27
N ASN A 526 0.28 -18.35 3.21
CA ASN A 526 0.31 -19.39 4.24
C ASN A 526 0.17 -20.80 3.67
N ILE A 527 -0.70 -21.03 2.67
CA ILE A 527 -0.87 -22.36 2.04
C ILE A 527 0.36 -22.70 1.18
N LEU A 528 0.84 -21.76 0.38
CA LEU A 528 1.90 -21.99 -0.59
C LEU A 528 3.30 -21.87 0.01
N GLN A 529 3.42 -21.34 1.24
CA GLN A 529 4.70 -21.08 1.94
C GLN A 529 5.68 -20.29 1.04
N SER A 530 5.14 -19.26 0.39
CA SER A 530 5.83 -18.45 -0.60
C SER A 530 5.04 -17.17 -0.83
N THR A 531 5.71 -16.08 -1.20
CA THR A 531 5.02 -14.90 -1.70
C THR A 531 4.15 -15.27 -2.89
N THR A 532 3.01 -14.63 -3.03
CA THR A 532 2.02 -15.02 -4.05
C THR A 532 2.53 -14.80 -5.46
N GLN A 533 3.36 -13.77 -5.68
CA GLN A 533 3.95 -13.53 -6.99
C GLN A 533 5.02 -14.57 -7.34
N HIS A 534 5.86 -15.00 -6.38
CA HIS A 534 6.79 -16.09 -6.63
C HIS A 534 6.05 -17.40 -6.92
N ALA A 535 5.01 -17.71 -6.15
CA ALA A 535 4.16 -18.88 -6.39
C ALA A 535 3.46 -18.83 -7.75
N PHE A 536 3.04 -17.63 -8.20
CA PHE A 536 2.39 -17.44 -9.49
C PHE A 536 3.28 -17.88 -10.67
N TRP A 537 4.57 -17.64 -10.58
CA TRP A 537 5.53 -18.00 -11.63
C TRP A 537 6.23 -19.34 -11.38
N SER A 538 6.04 -19.96 -10.23
CA SER A 538 6.65 -21.26 -9.89
C SER A 538 5.99 -22.42 -10.65
N ASP A 539 6.74 -23.53 -10.75
CA ASP A 539 6.25 -24.77 -11.33
C ASP A 539 5.27 -25.49 -10.38
N PRO A 540 3.97 -25.58 -10.70
CA PRO A 540 2.99 -26.20 -9.82
C PRO A 540 3.08 -27.73 -9.79
N LEU A 541 3.76 -28.36 -10.76
CA LEU A 541 3.97 -29.82 -10.81
C LEU A 541 5.26 -30.26 -10.12
N GLU A 542 5.96 -29.36 -9.46
CA GLU A 542 7.12 -29.69 -8.64
C GLU A 542 6.66 -30.57 -7.44
N PRO A 543 7.32 -31.75 -7.19
CA PRO A 543 6.81 -32.73 -6.22
C PRO A 543 6.58 -32.16 -4.82
N GLY A 544 7.51 -31.38 -4.28
CA GLY A 544 7.35 -30.76 -2.95
C GLY A 544 6.19 -29.78 -2.90
N ARG A 545 5.94 -29.07 -4.00
CA ARG A 545 4.82 -28.14 -4.13
C ARG A 545 3.48 -28.86 -4.24
N LEU A 546 3.42 -29.95 -5.03
CA LEU A 546 2.24 -30.80 -5.12
C LEU A 546 1.87 -31.36 -3.74
N ASP A 547 2.83 -31.93 -3.01
CA ASP A 547 2.60 -32.48 -1.66
C ASP A 547 2.09 -31.43 -0.68
N GLN A 548 2.58 -30.19 -0.78
CA GLN A 548 2.14 -29.07 0.04
C GLN A 548 0.68 -28.71 -0.25
N VAL A 549 0.35 -28.51 -1.53
CA VAL A 549 -1.00 -28.11 -1.95
C VAL A 549 -2.02 -29.21 -1.70
N GLU A 550 -1.65 -30.48 -1.89
CA GLU A 550 -2.53 -31.63 -1.66
C GLU A 550 -3.04 -31.68 -0.21
N LYS A 551 -2.21 -31.31 0.75
CA LYS A 551 -2.58 -31.22 2.17
C LYS A 551 -3.59 -30.11 2.46
N HIS A 552 -3.60 -29.06 1.66
CA HIS A 552 -4.40 -27.83 1.85
C HIS A 552 -5.48 -27.64 0.77
N GLN A 553 -5.81 -28.67 -0.03
CA GLN A 553 -6.76 -28.53 -1.13
C GLN A 553 -8.12 -27.95 -0.73
N VAL A 554 -8.66 -28.38 0.42
CA VAL A 554 -9.97 -27.90 0.89
C VAL A 554 -9.91 -26.42 1.18
N GLU A 555 -8.87 -26.00 1.86
CA GLU A 555 -8.62 -24.61 2.19
C GLU A 555 -8.39 -23.77 0.92
N LEU A 556 -7.60 -24.27 -0.02
CA LEU A 556 -7.34 -23.54 -1.28
C LEU A 556 -8.62 -23.37 -2.13
N ARG A 557 -9.54 -24.35 -2.11
CA ARG A 557 -10.86 -24.18 -2.74
C ARG A 557 -11.72 -23.13 -2.05
N GLU A 558 -11.59 -22.96 -0.74
CA GLU A 558 -12.26 -21.86 -0.01
C GLU A 558 -11.67 -20.50 -0.39
N VAL A 559 -10.34 -20.42 -0.45
CA VAL A 559 -9.63 -19.20 -0.87
C VAL A 559 -10.01 -18.80 -2.29
N ARG A 560 -10.12 -19.79 -3.21
CA ARG A 560 -10.59 -19.54 -4.57
C ARG A 560 -12.01 -18.95 -4.60
N ARG A 561 -12.93 -19.50 -3.79
CA ARG A 561 -14.31 -18.95 -3.69
C ARG A 561 -14.33 -17.52 -3.16
N LEU A 562 -13.41 -17.14 -2.26
CA LEU A 562 -13.27 -15.74 -1.84
C LEU A 562 -12.78 -14.84 -2.97
N ALA A 563 -11.80 -15.30 -3.75
CA ALA A 563 -11.33 -14.55 -4.93
C ALA A 563 -12.43 -14.38 -5.99
N GLU A 564 -13.25 -15.42 -6.22
CA GLU A 564 -14.43 -15.37 -7.10
C GLU A 564 -15.49 -14.38 -6.56
N SER A 565 -15.78 -14.41 -5.25
CA SER A 565 -16.66 -13.44 -4.58
C SER A 565 -16.19 -12.00 -4.75
N ALA A 566 -14.90 -11.75 -4.53
CA ALA A 566 -14.30 -10.43 -4.75
C ALA A 566 -14.45 -9.98 -6.22
N GLN A 567 -14.27 -10.88 -7.19
CA GLN A 567 -14.50 -10.58 -8.62
C GLN A 567 -15.96 -10.15 -8.89
N GLU A 568 -16.94 -10.86 -8.33
CA GLU A 568 -18.36 -10.55 -8.51
C GLU A 568 -18.69 -9.14 -7.94
N ARG A 569 -18.24 -8.85 -6.72
CA ARG A 569 -18.41 -7.54 -6.09
C ARG A 569 -17.76 -6.42 -6.87
N LEU A 570 -16.51 -6.59 -7.29
CA LEU A 570 -15.77 -5.60 -8.07
C LEU A 570 -16.38 -5.41 -9.47
N ALA A 571 -16.89 -6.47 -10.08
CA ALA A 571 -17.64 -6.35 -11.33
C ALA A 571 -18.94 -5.56 -11.15
N HIS A 572 -19.61 -5.70 -9.98
CA HIS A 572 -20.76 -4.87 -9.66
C HIS A 572 -20.38 -3.41 -9.41
N ALA A 573 -19.35 -3.16 -8.60
CA ALA A 573 -18.81 -1.82 -8.36
C ALA A 573 -18.43 -1.10 -9.67
N ARG A 574 -17.79 -1.81 -10.61
CA ARG A 574 -17.45 -1.27 -11.95
C ARG A 574 -18.66 -0.89 -12.78
N ARG A 575 -19.76 -1.62 -12.71
CA ARG A 575 -20.99 -1.21 -13.41
C ARG A 575 -21.57 0.10 -12.85
N LEU A 576 -21.36 0.37 -11.56
CA LEU A 576 -21.78 1.60 -10.91
C LEU A 576 -20.84 2.77 -11.15
N ALA A 577 -19.54 2.50 -11.40
CA ALA A 577 -18.49 3.48 -11.68
C ALA A 577 -17.58 2.98 -12.83
N PRO A 578 -18.07 2.95 -14.08
CA PRO A 578 -17.38 2.30 -15.20
C PRO A 578 -16.05 2.96 -15.60
N ASP A 579 -15.90 4.24 -15.33
CA ASP A 579 -14.71 5.02 -15.71
C ASP A 579 -13.64 5.07 -14.60
N ASP A 580 -13.83 4.35 -13.48
CA ASP A 580 -12.85 4.31 -12.41
C ASP A 580 -11.76 3.24 -12.69
N PRO A 581 -10.52 3.67 -13.00
CA PRO A 581 -9.44 2.75 -13.33
C PRO A 581 -8.93 1.96 -12.11
N THR A 582 -9.17 2.45 -10.89
CA THR A 582 -8.80 1.72 -9.66
C THR A 582 -9.62 0.46 -9.52
N LEU A 583 -10.93 0.53 -9.79
CA LEU A 583 -11.79 -0.66 -9.78
C LEU A 583 -11.36 -1.70 -10.83
N SER A 584 -10.89 -1.24 -12.00
CA SER A 584 -10.35 -2.13 -13.04
C SER A 584 -9.08 -2.84 -12.58
N SER A 585 -8.19 -2.13 -11.90
CA SER A 585 -6.97 -2.67 -11.31
C SER A 585 -7.26 -3.70 -10.20
N LEU A 586 -8.27 -3.46 -9.38
CA LEU A 586 -8.70 -4.40 -8.33
C LEU A 586 -9.33 -5.67 -8.92
N VAL A 587 -10.11 -5.55 -10.00
CA VAL A 587 -10.61 -6.73 -10.75
C VAL A 587 -9.46 -7.58 -11.27
N LEU A 588 -8.40 -6.94 -11.77
CA LEU A 588 -7.19 -7.67 -12.20
C LEU A 588 -6.56 -8.45 -11.04
N ALA A 589 -6.40 -7.82 -9.85
CA ALA A 589 -5.86 -8.49 -8.67
C ALA A 589 -6.68 -9.74 -8.30
N ALA A 590 -8.01 -9.61 -8.23
CA ALA A 590 -8.90 -10.73 -7.92
C ALA A 590 -8.78 -11.87 -8.95
N ARG A 591 -8.65 -11.55 -10.24
CA ARG A 591 -8.43 -12.54 -11.31
C ARG A 591 -7.06 -13.21 -11.25
N LEU A 592 -6.00 -12.49 -10.85
CA LEU A 592 -4.67 -13.07 -10.65
C LEU A 592 -4.69 -14.06 -9.49
N CYS A 593 -5.32 -13.72 -8.37
CA CYS A 593 -5.48 -14.61 -7.22
C CYS A 593 -6.32 -15.85 -7.56
N ASP A 594 -7.43 -15.69 -8.27
CA ASP A 594 -8.25 -16.82 -8.74
C ASP A 594 -7.45 -17.76 -9.66
N TYR A 595 -6.70 -17.19 -10.62
CA TYR A 595 -5.82 -17.98 -11.49
C TYR A 595 -4.78 -18.75 -10.69
N LEU A 596 -4.16 -18.14 -9.70
CA LEU A 596 -3.17 -18.80 -8.84
C LEU A 596 -3.78 -20.01 -8.13
N CYS A 597 -4.98 -19.85 -7.56
CA CYS A 597 -5.73 -20.97 -6.96
C CYS A 597 -6.05 -22.07 -7.99
N MET A 598 -6.58 -21.69 -9.15
CA MET A 598 -6.93 -22.61 -10.23
C MET A 598 -5.72 -23.42 -10.70
N LYS A 599 -4.58 -22.75 -10.93
CA LYS A 599 -3.31 -23.33 -11.35
C LYS A 599 -2.88 -24.47 -10.43
N TYR A 600 -2.87 -24.25 -9.14
CA TYR A 600 -2.43 -25.25 -8.17
C TYR A 600 -3.47 -26.35 -7.94
N LEU A 601 -4.76 -26.03 -7.92
CA LEU A 601 -5.82 -27.03 -7.82
C LEU A 601 -5.83 -27.96 -9.03
N TYR A 602 -5.66 -27.42 -10.24
CA TYR A 602 -5.61 -28.23 -11.45
C TYR A 602 -4.33 -29.08 -11.50
N ALA A 603 -3.20 -28.55 -11.04
CA ALA A 603 -1.95 -29.33 -10.97
C ALA A 603 -2.09 -30.56 -10.06
N VAL A 604 -2.73 -30.42 -8.90
CA VAL A 604 -2.97 -31.55 -7.97
C VAL A 604 -3.98 -32.54 -8.55
N GLU A 605 -5.06 -32.09 -9.19
CA GLU A 605 -6.01 -32.99 -9.87
C GLU A 605 -5.31 -33.79 -10.98
N TRP A 606 -4.48 -33.15 -11.81
CA TRP A 606 -3.69 -33.81 -12.84
C TRP A 606 -2.74 -34.86 -12.23
N ALA A 607 -1.99 -34.50 -11.19
CA ALA A 607 -1.12 -35.44 -10.51
C ALA A 607 -1.90 -36.63 -9.92
N GLY A 608 -3.08 -36.38 -9.39
CA GLY A 608 -4.02 -37.39 -8.92
C GLY A 608 -4.42 -38.37 -10.02
N TYR A 609 -4.84 -37.89 -11.19
CA TYR A 609 -5.21 -38.75 -12.33
C TYR A 609 -4.06 -39.68 -12.76
N PHE A 610 -2.84 -39.15 -12.87
CA PHE A 610 -1.67 -39.97 -13.19
C PHE A 610 -1.34 -41.01 -12.13
N ARG A 611 -1.52 -40.70 -10.85
CA ARG A 611 -1.34 -41.62 -9.73
C ARG A 611 -2.39 -42.73 -9.70
N ASP A 612 -3.64 -42.40 -9.98
CA ASP A 612 -4.76 -43.35 -9.93
C ASP A 612 -4.76 -44.30 -11.11
N LEU A 613 -4.28 -43.88 -12.28
CA LEU A 613 -4.19 -44.70 -13.49
C LEU A 613 -3.13 -45.79 -13.40
N LYS A 614 -2.07 -45.67 -12.56
CA LYS A 614 -1.00 -46.65 -12.34
C LYS A 614 -0.28 -47.08 -13.64
N ALA A 615 0.53 -48.16 -13.56
CA ALA A 615 1.37 -48.58 -14.67
C ALA A 615 0.62 -49.25 -15.86
N ASN A 616 -0.52 -49.88 -15.61
CA ASN A 616 -1.38 -50.54 -16.63
C ASN A 616 -2.82 -50.12 -16.47
N PRO A 617 -3.20 -48.89 -16.87
CA PRO A 617 -4.54 -48.41 -16.70
C PRO A 617 -5.53 -49.02 -17.70
N ASP A 618 -6.79 -49.15 -17.31
CA ASP A 618 -7.90 -49.40 -18.24
C ASP A 618 -7.98 -48.26 -19.25
N PRO A 619 -7.98 -48.54 -20.56
CA PRO A 619 -8.13 -47.52 -21.61
C PRO A 619 -9.34 -46.60 -21.44
N LYS A 620 -10.45 -47.09 -20.87
CA LYS A 620 -11.64 -46.28 -20.59
C LYS A 620 -11.39 -45.26 -19.50
N LEU A 621 -10.62 -45.60 -18.48
CA LEU A 621 -10.22 -44.68 -17.43
C LEU A 621 -9.22 -43.62 -17.96
N VAL A 622 -8.29 -44.03 -18.84
CA VAL A 622 -7.41 -43.06 -19.51
C VAL A 622 -8.21 -42.07 -20.35
N THR A 623 -9.23 -42.58 -21.09
CA THR A 623 -10.16 -41.72 -21.84
C THR A 623 -10.92 -40.78 -20.92
N LEU A 624 -11.44 -41.27 -19.78
CA LEU A 624 -12.19 -40.47 -18.82
C LEU A 624 -11.38 -39.39 -18.17
N TYR A 625 -10.17 -39.71 -17.66
CA TYR A 625 -9.37 -38.75 -16.87
C TYR A 625 -8.45 -37.88 -17.74
N ILE A 626 -7.87 -38.44 -18.80
CA ILE A 626 -6.91 -37.74 -19.66
C ILE A 626 -7.56 -37.34 -20.99
N GLY A 627 -8.22 -38.26 -21.67
CA GLY A 627 -8.76 -38.04 -23.01
C GLY A 627 -9.83 -36.98 -23.08
N ILE A 628 -10.74 -36.90 -22.09
CA ILE A 628 -11.75 -35.85 -22.03
C ILE A 628 -11.09 -34.47 -21.84
N GLN A 629 -10.07 -34.36 -20.99
CA GLN A 629 -9.36 -33.11 -20.74
C GLN A 629 -8.49 -32.68 -21.94
N MET A 630 -8.18 -33.60 -22.87
CA MET A 630 -7.38 -33.34 -24.07
C MET A 630 -8.21 -33.28 -25.34
N ASN A 631 -9.45 -33.74 -25.30
CA ASN A 631 -10.27 -33.93 -26.51
C ASN A 631 -10.78 -32.62 -27.09
N ALA A 632 -11.01 -31.64 -26.27
CA ALA A 632 -11.37 -30.31 -26.74
C ALA A 632 -10.09 -29.51 -26.92
N GLN A 633 -9.79 -29.09 -28.14
CA GLN A 633 -8.65 -28.19 -28.39
C GLN A 633 -8.80 -26.89 -27.59
N ASP A 634 -10.04 -26.56 -27.21
CA ASP A 634 -10.41 -25.29 -26.61
C ASP A 634 -11.07 -25.43 -25.22
N HIS A 635 -11.27 -26.63 -24.69
CA HIS A 635 -11.90 -26.88 -23.37
C HIS A 635 -11.15 -27.96 -22.61
N GLY A 636 -11.08 -27.78 -21.29
CA GLY A 636 -10.39 -28.67 -20.38
C GLY A 636 -9.31 -27.94 -19.59
N MET A 637 -8.87 -28.52 -18.48
CA MET A 637 -8.02 -27.84 -17.48
C MET A 637 -6.78 -27.16 -18.05
N LEU A 638 -6.07 -27.78 -19.01
CA LEU A 638 -4.86 -27.19 -19.60
C LEU A 638 -5.17 -26.07 -20.60
N ALA A 639 -6.31 -26.18 -21.30
CA ALA A 639 -6.79 -25.11 -22.18
C ALA A 639 -7.25 -23.90 -21.36
N ASP A 640 -8.02 -24.13 -20.29
CA ASP A 640 -8.51 -23.09 -19.39
C ASP A 640 -7.36 -22.28 -18.79
N LEU A 641 -6.27 -22.95 -18.36
CA LEU A 641 -5.08 -22.28 -17.83
C LEU A 641 -4.38 -21.40 -18.88
N ARG A 642 -4.29 -21.84 -20.13
CA ARG A 642 -3.68 -21.06 -21.23
C ARG A 642 -4.53 -19.87 -21.63
N GLU A 643 -5.84 -20.05 -21.71
CA GLU A 643 -6.77 -18.96 -22.06
C GLU A 643 -6.81 -17.91 -20.95
N ALA A 644 -6.91 -18.36 -19.69
CA ALA A 644 -6.92 -17.48 -18.55
C ALA A 644 -5.64 -16.62 -18.48
N ILE A 645 -4.45 -17.22 -18.63
CA ILE A 645 -3.19 -16.46 -18.60
C ILE A 645 -3.06 -15.49 -19.77
N SER A 646 -3.58 -15.84 -20.97
CA SER A 646 -3.64 -14.92 -22.11
C SER A 646 -4.53 -13.70 -21.83
N GLY A 647 -5.71 -13.96 -21.26
CA GLY A 647 -6.63 -12.88 -20.87
C GLY A 647 -6.09 -12.01 -19.73
N LEU A 648 -5.34 -12.61 -18.79
CA LEU A 648 -4.66 -11.89 -17.71
C LEU A 648 -3.52 -11.02 -18.25
N LYS A 649 -2.72 -11.52 -19.18
CA LYS A 649 -1.67 -10.75 -19.86
C LYS A 649 -2.20 -9.44 -20.45
N GLU A 650 -3.31 -9.52 -21.19
CA GLU A 650 -3.91 -8.33 -21.81
C GLU A 650 -4.49 -7.37 -20.78
N ALA A 651 -5.20 -7.88 -19.76
CA ALA A 651 -5.71 -7.06 -18.67
C ALA A 651 -4.59 -6.38 -17.87
N TYR A 652 -3.49 -7.09 -17.62
CA TYR A 652 -2.29 -6.55 -16.97
C TYR A 652 -1.64 -5.45 -17.81
N ARG A 653 -1.49 -5.68 -19.12
CA ARG A 653 -0.96 -4.68 -20.05
C ARG A 653 -1.77 -3.38 -20.02
N GLN A 654 -3.10 -3.50 -20.01
CA GLN A 654 -3.99 -2.34 -19.92
C GLN A 654 -3.83 -1.60 -18.59
N ALA A 655 -3.89 -2.31 -17.45
CA ALA A 655 -3.73 -1.71 -16.13
C ALA A 655 -2.38 -0.99 -15.99
N TRP A 656 -1.29 -1.60 -16.47
CA TRP A 656 0.03 -0.96 -16.49
C TRP A 656 0.02 0.35 -17.26
N LEU A 657 -0.48 0.35 -18.51
CA LEU A 657 -0.47 1.52 -19.37
C LEU A 657 -1.43 2.63 -18.93
N GLU A 658 -2.40 2.33 -18.08
CA GLU A 658 -3.26 3.34 -17.48
C GLU A 658 -2.55 4.17 -16.43
N GLU A 659 -1.58 3.60 -15.68
CA GLU A 659 -0.88 4.29 -14.60
C GLU A 659 0.58 4.63 -14.92
N ALA A 660 1.24 3.87 -15.82
CA ALA A 660 2.68 3.95 -16.05
C ALA A 660 3.04 4.11 -17.55
N THR A 661 4.30 4.41 -17.78
CA THR A 661 4.90 4.40 -19.13
C THR A 661 5.14 2.95 -19.59
N PRO A 662 5.45 2.71 -20.89
CA PRO A 662 5.77 1.37 -21.36
C PRO A 662 7.10 0.78 -20.82
N TYR A 663 7.85 1.53 -20.03
CA TYR A 663 9.12 1.07 -19.47
C TYR A 663 8.95 -0.24 -18.69
N ARG A 664 9.83 -1.21 -18.91
CA ARG A 664 9.83 -2.58 -18.34
C ARG A 664 8.57 -3.43 -18.63
N LEU A 665 7.52 -2.89 -19.23
CA LEU A 665 6.31 -3.64 -19.57
C LEU A 665 6.58 -4.88 -20.44
N PRO A 666 7.43 -4.82 -21.51
CA PRO A 666 7.74 -6.00 -22.30
C PRO A 666 8.31 -7.15 -21.46
N SER A 667 9.23 -6.85 -20.54
CA SER A 667 9.82 -7.85 -19.62
C SER A 667 8.78 -8.46 -18.68
N ALA A 668 7.88 -7.65 -18.13
CA ALA A 668 6.78 -8.13 -17.31
C ALA A 668 5.84 -9.08 -18.07
N LEU A 669 5.49 -8.71 -19.32
CA LEU A 669 4.60 -9.52 -20.17
C LEU A 669 5.22 -10.84 -20.64
N MET A 670 6.55 -10.92 -20.78
CA MET A 670 7.24 -12.18 -21.12
C MET A 670 7.02 -13.29 -20.07
N ARG A 671 6.80 -12.96 -18.82
CA ARG A 671 6.49 -13.95 -17.76
C ARG A 671 5.13 -14.62 -18.03
N PHE A 672 4.14 -13.88 -18.51
CA PHE A 672 2.83 -14.43 -18.92
C PHE A 672 2.98 -15.35 -20.14
N ASP A 673 3.83 -15.00 -21.10
CA ASP A 673 4.14 -15.88 -22.24
C ASP A 673 4.84 -17.17 -21.78
N ALA A 674 5.79 -17.08 -20.85
CA ALA A 674 6.45 -18.24 -20.29
C ALA A 674 5.49 -19.19 -19.57
N GLU A 675 4.51 -18.66 -18.85
CA GLU A 675 3.46 -19.45 -18.19
C GLU A 675 2.55 -20.13 -19.22
N TRP A 676 2.15 -19.42 -20.30
CA TRP A 676 1.38 -20.01 -21.39
C TRP A 676 2.13 -21.14 -22.06
N PHE A 677 3.44 -20.97 -22.37
CA PHE A 677 4.29 -22.00 -22.98
C PHE A 677 4.48 -23.20 -22.05
N TYR A 678 4.58 -22.96 -20.73
CA TYR A 678 4.65 -24.03 -19.75
C TYR A 678 3.45 -25.00 -19.90
N TRP A 679 2.22 -24.48 -19.90
CA TRP A 679 1.02 -25.30 -20.03
C TRP A 679 0.86 -25.95 -21.40
N ARG A 680 1.33 -25.29 -22.45
CA ARG A 680 1.43 -25.92 -23.79
C ARG A 680 2.39 -27.11 -23.75
N ASP A 681 3.53 -26.99 -23.12
CA ASP A 681 4.55 -28.03 -23.05
C ASP A 681 4.10 -29.21 -22.17
N VAL A 682 3.36 -28.95 -21.07
CA VAL A 682 2.66 -29.99 -20.30
C VAL A 682 1.69 -30.76 -21.23
N GLN A 683 0.86 -30.04 -21.98
CA GLN A 683 -0.07 -30.66 -22.94
C GLN A 683 0.66 -31.51 -23.98
N GLN A 684 1.74 -30.99 -24.57
CA GLN A 684 2.54 -31.73 -25.53
C GLN A 684 3.16 -33.01 -24.91
N GLY A 685 3.62 -32.91 -23.67
CA GLY A 685 4.12 -34.08 -22.91
C GLY A 685 3.04 -35.17 -22.75
N VAL A 686 1.79 -34.77 -22.47
CA VAL A 686 0.66 -35.73 -22.43
C VAL A 686 0.42 -36.37 -23.81
N VAL A 687 0.41 -35.58 -24.88
CA VAL A 687 0.25 -36.07 -26.26
C VAL A 687 1.36 -37.09 -26.58
N ASP A 688 2.60 -36.75 -26.33
CA ASP A 688 3.75 -37.58 -26.71
C ASP A 688 3.83 -38.87 -25.88
N ARG A 689 3.63 -38.81 -24.57
CA ARG A 689 3.84 -39.93 -23.67
C ARG A 689 2.59 -40.77 -23.45
N VAL A 690 1.38 -40.18 -23.42
CA VAL A 690 0.16 -40.94 -23.23
C VAL A 690 -0.48 -41.31 -24.56
N LEU A 691 -0.82 -40.31 -25.41
CA LEU A 691 -1.54 -40.61 -26.65
C LEU A 691 -0.68 -41.30 -27.69
N ASN A 692 0.59 -40.97 -27.80
CA ASN A 692 1.51 -41.57 -28.79
C ASN A 692 2.36 -42.71 -28.24
N GLY A 693 2.87 -42.62 -27.00
CA GLY A 693 3.74 -43.63 -26.39
C GLY A 693 2.96 -44.80 -25.81
N TRP A 694 2.16 -44.56 -24.76
CA TRP A 694 1.41 -45.61 -24.09
C TRP A 694 0.41 -46.34 -25.01
N SER A 695 -0.32 -45.61 -25.85
CA SER A 695 -1.21 -46.23 -26.82
C SER A 695 -0.55 -47.15 -27.84
N LYS A 696 0.78 -47.05 -28.00
CA LYS A 696 1.65 -47.92 -28.83
C LYS A 696 2.39 -48.98 -28.02
N GLY A 697 2.07 -49.15 -26.74
CA GLY A 697 2.61 -50.19 -25.88
C GLY A 697 3.75 -49.78 -24.96
N GLU A 698 4.10 -48.50 -24.87
CA GLU A 698 5.01 -47.98 -23.83
C GLU A 698 4.35 -48.04 -22.45
N PRO A 699 5.10 -48.13 -21.35
CA PRO A 699 4.54 -48.00 -20.01
C PRO A 699 3.80 -46.69 -19.80
N PHE A 700 2.69 -46.70 -19.04
CA PHE A 700 1.98 -45.46 -18.70
C PHE A 700 2.91 -44.55 -17.89
N PRO A 701 3.07 -43.26 -18.30
CA PRO A 701 4.06 -42.38 -17.70
C PRO A 701 3.62 -41.91 -16.31
N ALA A 702 4.59 -41.63 -15.43
CA ALA A 702 4.36 -40.82 -14.25
C ALA A 702 4.26 -39.33 -14.62
N ILE A 703 3.54 -38.52 -13.81
CA ILE A 703 3.39 -37.08 -14.05
C ILE A 703 4.75 -36.34 -14.12
N ALA A 704 5.73 -36.79 -13.40
CA ALA A 704 7.10 -36.25 -13.42
C ALA A 704 7.77 -36.30 -14.79
N VAL A 705 7.37 -37.26 -15.66
CA VAL A 705 7.88 -37.42 -17.04
C VAL A 705 7.18 -36.43 -18.00
N ILE A 706 5.95 -36.03 -17.65
CA ILE A 706 5.14 -35.05 -18.39
C ILE A 706 5.60 -33.64 -18.09
N ARG A 707 6.05 -33.40 -16.86
CA ARG A 707 6.50 -32.10 -16.37
C ARG A 707 7.60 -31.51 -17.27
N PRO A 708 7.42 -30.32 -17.86
CA PRO A 708 8.49 -29.64 -18.56
C PRO A 708 9.66 -29.34 -17.61
N LYS A 709 10.89 -29.48 -18.10
CA LYS A 709 12.03 -28.93 -17.36
C LYS A 709 11.97 -27.41 -17.46
N ARG A 710 11.42 -26.72 -16.48
CA ARG A 710 11.63 -25.27 -16.36
C ARG A 710 13.13 -25.07 -16.09
N GLN A 711 13.78 -24.28 -16.94
CA GLN A 711 14.95 -23.54 -16.48
C GLN A 711 14.41 -22.52 -15.48
N ALA A 712 14.94 -22.53 -14.27
CA ALA A 712 14.55 -21.54 -13.26
C ALA A 712 14.67 -20.16 -13.90
N LEU A 713 13.56 -19.43 -13.94
CA LEU A 713 13.52 -18.00 -14.21
C LEU A 713 13.70 -17.30 -12.85
N GLU A 714 14.84 -17.62 -12.18
CA GLU A 714 15.29 -16.92 -10.99
C GLU A 714 15.87 -15.56 -11.37
#